data_9cb1c7786ec8e77b81cd1112c5cfb371
#
_entry.id   9cb1c7786ec8e77b81cd1112c5cfb371
#
_cell.length_a   1.000
_cell.length_b   1.000
_cell.length_c   1.000
_cell.angle_alpha   90.00
_cell.angle_beta   90.00
_cell.angle_gamma   90.00
#
_symmetry.space_group_name_H-M   'P 1'
#
loop_
_entity.id
_entity.type
_entity.pdbx_description
1 polymer ?
#
loop_
_entity_poly.entity_id
_entity_poly.type
_entity_poly.pdbx_seq_one_letter_code
_entity_poly.pdbx_strand_id
1 'polypeptide(L)'
;MRMNTMRMMRIAAGVLAAALECGLWAQAAPEPVNPHATPEARALLAYLDSISGKATITGQHNYPNDGSRWTDMAYDLTGKYPGLFGEDFGFSAGDDKDSVLSRPAMIEEVERQYRNGAVIALTWHEVRPTDDEPVTFRDSVQGHLTDYEWKELLTPGSPLNNRWCAQVDVIAGYLRQLRDAHVPVLFRAYHEMNGNWFWWGGRPGKDGSAALYRMIYDRFVNVHHLDNLVWVWNVNAPNPGWPPIADYYPGPQFTDVVTMDIYGEFKQDYYQSMIDLAAGKPIALAEVGGMPSLEVLDRQPRWTYFMTWSEFIHSGNTLDQAIALYHSPRALNRDDPRLAGPMEAMRKATAERTGGGAEADPVSRGATAEAKALLARLRAASGQAVLSGQQNDPASQGAETAAVVQATGKSPAIYGATLQGGDASALKPAGPEARRDLVQELRRAHAGGAVINLTWLAPRPTDNAAANPKDTLTDFEWNELLTPGSALNQRWCAQVDEAAETLKELQKSGIAVFWNPYPESNGKNFWWAGRKGIHGSAELYRQLFDRLVNHDGLRNLVWVWEAGPPDFRPGGSGLFSDFFPGLLSTDAVEIQLNQVDTRFPVGRFLGQSAGGKPIGVELTGDLPSPDAFTDRSGWAWFLAASQPVSATRDAALGKLYSDPRIVSLTPPK
;
A
#
# COMPACT_ATOMS: atom_id res chain seq x y z
N MET A 1 6.92 72.95 -28.37
CA MET A 1 7.48 71.73 -27.77
C MET A 1 7.04 71.58 -26.31
N ARG A 2 5.74 71.86 -26.00
CA ARG A 2 5.18 71.77 -24.61
C ARG A 2 3.77 71.11 -24.58
N MET A 3 3.33 70.44 -25.62
CA MET A 3 1.96 69.90 -25.72
C MET A 3 1.90 68.37 -25.72
N ASN A 4 3.03 67.64 -25.73
CA ASN A 4 3.02 66.16 -25.76
C ASN A 4 3.24 65.49 -24.41
N THR A 5 3.69 66.25 -23.38
CA THR A 5 3.95 65.66 -22.06
C THR A 5 2.69 65.50 -21.19
N MET A 6 1.64 66.33 -21.40
CA MET A 6 0.40 66.20 -20.63
C MET A 6 -0.56 65.09 -21.15
N ARG A 7 -0.39 64.62 -22.38
CA ARG A 7 -1.23 63.55 -22.90
C ARG A 7 -0.73 62.15 -22.53
N MET A 8 0.60 62.00 -22.30
CA MET A 8 1.16 60.72 -21.78
C MET A 8 0.93 60.55 -20.30
N MET A 9 0.86 61.59 -19.49
CA MET A 9 0.55 61.49 -18.04
C MET A 9 -0.93 61.13 -17.78
N ARG A 10 -1.87 61.46 -18.65
CA ARG A 10 -3.29 61.08 -18.51
C ARG A 10 -3.57 59.63 -18.92
N ILE A 11 -2.80 59.05 -19.81
CA ILE A 11 -2.91 57.65 -20.21
C ILE A 11 -2.26 56.73 -19.17
N ALA A 12 -1.15 57.16 -18.56
CA ALA A 12 -0.52 56.41 -17.47
C ALA A 12 -1.34 56.42 -16.16
N ALA A 13 -2.06 57.50 -15.86
CA ALA A 13 -2.95 57.56 -14.68
C ALA A 13 -4.25 56.75 -14.88
N GLY A 14 -4.77 56.63 -16.12
CA GLY A 14 -5.94 55.83 -16.41
C GLY A 14 -5.68 54.33 -16.43
N VAL A 15 -4.49 53.89 -16.78
CA VAL A 15 -4.09 52.46 -16.74
C VAL A 15 -3.76 52.02 -15.30
N LEU A 16 -3.24 52.92 -14.44
CA LEU A 16 -3.02 52.62 -13.04
C LEU A 16 -4.31 52.58 -12.19
N ALA A 17 -5.33 53.40 -12.54
CA ALA A 17 -6.64 53.37 -11.88
C ALA A 17 -7.48 52.15 -12.27
N ALA A 18 -7.39 51.67 -13.53
CA ALA A 18 -8.08 50.47 -13.94
C ALA A 18 -7.44 49.16 -13.44
N ALA A 19 -6.15 49.21 -13.04
CA ALA A 19 -5.46 48.08 -12.37
C ALA A 19 -5.75 47.97 -10.87
N LEU A 20 -6.33 48.99 -10.25
CA LEU A 20 -6.70 49.00 -8.82
C LEU A 20 -8.16 48.61 -8.55
N GLU A 21 -9.02 48.51 -9.58
CA GLU A 21 -10.43 48.09 -9.39
C GLU A 21 -10.72 46.63 -9.76
N CYS A 22 -9.74 45.88 -10.30
CA CYS A 22 -9.81 44.41 -10.48
C CYS A 22 -8.91 43.64 -9.50
N GLY A 23 -8.76 44.15 -8.30
CA GLY A 23 -8.21 43.40 -7.16
C GLY A 23 -9.22 42.38 -6.63
N LEU A 24 -9.61 41.41 -7.45
CA LEU A 24 -10.06 40.12 -6.93
C LEU A 24 -8.85 39.56 -6.18
N TRP A 25 -8.87 39.72 -4.89
CA TRP A 25 -7.99 38.98 -3.98
C TRP A 25 -8.27 37.51 -4.28
N ALA A 26 -7.45 36.85 -5.09
CA ALA A 26 -7.39 35.41 -5.11
C ALA A 26 -7.03 35.05 -3.68
N GLN A 27 -7.99 34.58 -2.91
CA GLN A 27 -7.77 34.11 -1.56
C GLN A 27 -6.69 33.03 -1.67
N ALA A 28 -5.56 33.24 -1.02
CA ALA A 28 -4.49 32.23 -1.04
C ALA A 28 -5.09 30.90 -0.58
N ALA A 29 -4.74 29.82 -1.28
CA ALA A 29 -5.20 28.48 -0.89
C ALA A 29 -4.85 28.25 0.59
N PRO A 30 -5.74 27.59 1.36
CA PRO A 30 -5.49 27.34 2.77
C PRO A 30 -4.22 26.50 2.93
N GLU A 31 -3.34 26.95 3.83
CA GLU A 31 -2.14 26.19 4.18
C GLU A 31 -2.47 25.16 5.27
N PRO A 32 -1.98 23.92 5.16
CA PRO A 32 -2.13 22.94 6.22
C PRO A 32 -1.55 23.41 7.54
N VAL A 33 -2.18 23.00 8.66
CA VAL A 33 -1.69 23.31 10.01
C VAL A 33 -0.34 22.68 10.31
N ASN A 34 0.03 21.61 9.63
CA ASN A 34 1.39 21.09 9.63
C ASN A 34 2.27 21.95 8.71
N PRO A 35 3.25 22.72 9.26
CA PRO A 35 4.11 23.59 8.45
C PRO A 35 5.00 22.83 7.46
N HIS A 36 5.22 21.54 7.71
CA HIS A 36 6.04 20.64 6.89
C HIS A 36 5.21 19.79 5.93
N ALA A 37 3.89 20.05 5.83
CA ALA A 37 2.98 19.25 5.00
C ALA A 37 3.53 18.99 3.60
N THR A 38 3.37 17.75 3.13
CA THR A 38 3.80 17.35 1.78
C THR A 38 3.03 18.13 0.71
N PRO A 39 3.59 18.26 -0.50
CA PRO A 39 2.86 18.86 -1.62
C PRO A 39 1.50 18.21 -1.89
N GLU A 40 1.38 16.90 -1.68
CA GLU A 40 0.13 16.16 -1.85
C GLU A 40 -0.90 16.54 -0.79
N ALA A 41 -0.51 16.65 0.47
CA ALA A 41 -1.39 17.09 1.55
C ALA A 41 -1.88 18.53 1.32
N ARG A 42 -0.98 19.43 0.89
CA ARG A 42 -1.33 20.81 0.50
C ARG A 42 -2.31 20.83 -0.67
N ALA A 43 -2.06 20.03 -1.70
CA ALA A 43 -2.92 19.96 -2.88
C ALA A 43 -4.31 19.40 -2.52
N LEU A 44 -4.38 18.38 -1.64
CA LEU A 44 -5.64 17.82 -1.18
C LEU A 44 -6.46 18.86 -0.39
N LEU A 45 -5.85 19.57 0.57
CA LEU A 45 -6.54 20.61 1.34
C LEU A 45 -7.03 21.74 0.43
N ALA A 46 -6.19 22.22 -0.48
CA ALA A 46 -6.56 23.25 -1.45
C ALA A 46 -7.70 22.79 -2.37
N TYR A 47 -7.72 21.50 -2.76
CA TYR A 47 -8.80 20.93 -3.53
C TYR A 47 -10.13 20.92 -2.75
N LEU A 48 -10.13 20.46 -1.49
CA LEU A 48 -11.32 20.50 -0.63
C LEU A 48 -11.87 21.93 -0.48
N ASP A 49 -11.01 22.90 -0.28
CA ASP A 49 -11.42 24.32 -0.22
C ASP A 49 -12.05 24.76 -1.53
N SER A 50 -11.46 24.40 -2.67
CA SER A 50 -11.91 24.79 -4.01
C SER A 50 -13.31 24.29 -4.36
N ILE A 51 -13.73 23.13 -3.84
CA ILE A 51 -15.05 22.54 -4.08
C ILE A 51 -16.09 22.94 -3.04
N SER A 52 -15.68 23.58 -1.95
CA SER A 52 -16.58 24.02 -0.87
C SER A 52 -17.68 24.95 -1.44
N GLY A 53 -18.92 24.62 -1.14
CA GLY A 53 -20.10 25.33 -1.65
C GLY A 53 -20.49 24.98 -3.11
N LYS A 54 -19.69 24.16 -3.81
CA LYS A 54 -19.90 23.83 -5.24
C LYS A 54 -20.28 22.38 -5.48
N ALA A 55 -19.59 21.45 -4.78
CA ALA A 55 -19.79 20.01 -4.95
C ALA A 55 -19.38 19.27 -3.67
N THR A 56 -19.77 17.98 -3.58
CA THR A 56 -19.53 17.13 -2.42
C THR A 56 -18.99 15.80 -2.90
N ILE A 57 -17.84 15.36 -2.36
CA ILE A 57 -17.25 14.05 -2.66
C ILE A 57 -18.10 12.98 -1.97
N THR A 58 -18.50 11.96 -2.74
CA THR A 58 -19.16 10.76 -2.19
C THR A 58 -18.13 9.90 -1.47
N GLY A 59 -18.43 9.37 -0.31
CA GLY A 59 -17.50 8.57 0.47
C GLY A 59 -18.13 7.33 1.06
N GLN A 60 -17.28 6.31 1.25
CA GLN A 60 -17.66 5.03 1.83
C GLN A 60 -16.60 4.55 2.81
N HIS A 61 -17.03 4.19 4.03
CA HIS A 61 -16.20 3.54 5.04
C HIS A 61 -16.16 2.02 4.82
N ASN A 62 -15.01 1.41 5.14
CA ASN A 62 -14.81 -0.02 5.14
C ASN A 62 -14.22 -0.46 6.48
N TYR A 63 -14.16 -1.79 6.72
CA TYR A 63 -13.51 -2.37 7.89
C TYR A 63 -12.22 -3.06 7.50
N PRO A 64 -11.19 -3.08 8.36
CA PRO A 64 -9.87 -3.61 8.03
C PRO A 64 -9.88 -5.03 7.45
N ASN A 65 -10.78 -5.91 7.94
CA ASN A 65 -10.91 -7.29 7.43
C ASN A 65 -11.73 -7.42 6.16
N ASP A 66 -12.51 -6.40 5.81
CA ASP A 66 -13.41 -6.43 4.67
C ASP A 66 -12.77 -5.86 3.39
N GLY A 67 -11.61 -5.20 3.50
CA GLY A 67 -10.95 -4.53 2.38
C GLY A 67 -11.87 -3.49 1.72
N SER A 68 -12.12 -3.59 0.41
CA SER A 68 -12.99 -2.65 -0.31
C SER A 68 -14.47 -3.07 -0.37
N ARG A 69 -14.91 -4.04 0.40
CA ARG A 69 -16.24 -4.65 0.29
C ARG A 69 -17.38 -3.64 0.20
N TRP A 70 -17.39 -2.64 1.08
CA TRP A 70 -18.47 -1.66 1.12
C TRP A 70 -18.36 -0.61 0.02
N THR A 71 -17.14 -0.28 -0.38
CA THR A 71 -16.85 0.54 -1.56
C THR A 71 -17.29 -0.15 -2.85
N ASP A 72 -17.05 -1.45 -2.99
CA ASP A 72 -17.50 -2.24 -4.13
C ASP A 72 -19.03 -2.38 -4.13
N MET A 73 -19.64 -2.55 -2.95
CA MET A 73 -21.12 -2.55 -2.80
C MET A 73 -21.72 -1.21 -3.23
N ALA A 74 -21.11 -0.07 -2.92
CA ALA A 74 -21.60 1.22 -3.40
C ALA A 74 -21.58 1.28 -4.95
N TYR A 75 -20.55 0.71 -5.57
CA TYR A 75 -20.51 0.57 -7.04
C TYR A 75 -21.59 -0.37 -7.56
N ASP A 76 -21.78 -1.52 -6.94
CA ASP A 76 -22.81 -2.50 -7.37
C ASP A 76 -24.22 -1.91 -7.30
N LEU A 77 -24.49 -1.09 -6.29
CA LEU A 77 -25.80 -0.43 -6.11
C LEU A 77 -26.00 0.77 -7.03
N THR A 78 -24.97 1.55 -7.30
CA THR A 78 -25.11 2.85 -7.98
C THR A 78 -24.49 2.91 -9.37
N GLY A 79 -23.63 1.95 -9.73
CA GLY A 79 -22.80 2.01 -10.95
C GLY A 79 -21.66 3.02 -10.88
N LYS A 80 -21.37 3.59 -9.69
CA LYS A 80 -20.33 4.60 -9.47
C LYS A 80 -19.48 4.26 -8.26
N TYR A 81 -18.15 4.32 -8.41
CA TYR A 81 -17.26 4.23 -7.25
C TYR A 81 -17.30 5.53 -6.44
N PRO A 82 -17.37 5.45 -5.09
CA PRO A 82 -17.21 6.62 -4.23
C PRO A 82 -15.88 7.34 -4.52
N GLY A 83 -15.89 8.67 -4.43
CA GLY A 83 -14.70 9.50 -4.60
C GLY A 83 -13.74 9.44 -3.39
N LEU A 84 -14.25 9.09 -2.19
CA LEU A 84 -13.48 8.94 -0.97
C LEU A 84 -13.57 7.50 -0.46
N PHE A 85 -12.42 6.94 -0.09
CA PHE A 85 -12.27 5.65 0.55
C PHE A 85 -11.91 5.85 2.02
N GLY A 86 -12.75 5.33 2.92
CA GLY A 86 -12.55 5.40 4.37
C GLY A 86 -12.18 4.05 4.96
N GLU A 87 -11.30 4.05 5.96
CA GLU A 87 -10.83 2.87 6.70
C GLU A 87 -10.52 3.18 8.16
N ASP A 88 -10.41 2.11 8.98
CA ASP A 88 -10.05 2.16 10.38
C ASP A 88 -8.83 1.27 10.67
N PHE A 89 -8.00 1.64 11.65
CA PHE A 89 -6.88 0.79 12.07
C PHE A 89 -7.30 -0.43 12.89
N GLY A 90 -8.55 -0.51 13.31
CA GLY A 90 -9.07 -1.62 14.10
C GLY A 90 -8.46 -1.74 15.50
N PHE A 91 -8.98 -2.68 16.29
CA PHE A 91 -8.62 -2.88 17.70
C PHE A 91 -8.77 -4.33 18.18
N SER A 92 -9.44 -5.19 17.39
CA SER A 92 -9.92 -6.51 17.81
C SER A 92 -9.00 -7.66 17.39
N ALA A 93 -9.41 -8.89 17.70
CA ALA A 93 -8.76 -10.13 17.28
C ALA A 93 -8.98 -10.46 15.80
N GLY A 94 -8.26 -11.46 15.27
CA GLY A 94 -8.17 -11.78 13.85
C GLY A 94 -9.44 -12.28 13.15
N ASP A 95 -10.48 -12.65 13.90
CA ASP A 95 -11.78 -13.11 13.38
C ASP A 95 -12.86 -12.00 13.37
N ASP A 96 -12.54 -10.83 13.90
CA ASP A 96 -13.42 -9.66 13.89
C ASP A 96 -13.16 -8.76 12.67
N LYS A 97 -14.18 -8.02 12.24
CA LYS A 97 -14.09 -7.06 11.13
C LYS A 97 -13.11 -5.90 11.40
N ASP A 98 -12.86 -5.57 12.65
CA ASP A 98 -11.97 -4.51 13.13
C ASP A 98 -10.61 -5.05 13.59
N SER A 99 -10.09 -6.10 12.95
CA SER A 99 -8.89 -6.79 13.41
C SER A 99 -7.61 -5.98 13.20
N VAL A 100 -6.82 -5.86 14.27
CA VAL A 100 -5.46 -5.31 14.22
C VAL A 100 -4.54 -6.09 13.28
N LEU A 101 -4.83 -7.36 13.04
CA LEU A 101 -4.04 -8.22 12.15
C LEU A 101 -4.18 -7.83 10.67
N SER A 102 -5.22 -7.10 10.32
CA SER A 102 -5.46 -6.65 8.93
C SER A 102 -4.80 -5.31 8.60
N ARG A 103 -4.18 -4.62 9.56
CA ARG A 103 -3.53 -3.33 9.34
C ARG A 103 -2.55 -3.32 8.15
N PRO A 104 -1.67 -4.32 7.96
CA PRO A 104 -0.80 -4.36 6.77
C PRO A 104 -1.59 -4.43 5.46
N ALA A 105 -2.59 -5.32 5.37
CA ALA A 105 -3.45 -5.46 4.19
C ALA A 105 -4.29 -4.19 3.94
N MET A 106 -4.75 -3.54 5.02
CA MET A 106 -5.45 -2.26 4.96
C MET A 106 -4.57 -1.17 4.34
N ILE A 107 -3.29 -1.06 4.72
CA ILE A 107 -2.36 -0.08 4.12
C ILE A 107 -2.19 -0.32 2.62
N GLU A 108 -2.05 -1.59 2.20
CA GLU A 108 -1.97 -1.94 0.78
C GLU A 108 -3.24 -1.56 0.01
N GLU A 109 -4.39 -1.81 0.62
CA GLU A 109 -5.69 -1.44 0.06
C GLU A 109 -5.84 0.08 -0.05
N VAL A 110 -5.46 0.84 0.96
CA VAL A 110 -5.45 2.30 0.96
C VAL A 110 -4.57 2.84 -0.19
N GLU A 111 -3.36 2.30 -0.36
CA GLU A 111 -2.49 2.67 -1.48
C GLU A 111 -3.13 2.33 -2.84
N ARG A 112 -3.75 1.16 -2.96
CA ARG A 112 -4.46 0.74 -4.17
C ARG A 112 -5.61 1.68 -4.49
N GLN A 113 -6.41 2.06 -3.50
CA GLN A 113 -7.54 2.98 -3.67
C GLN A 113 -7.07 4.38 -4.08
N TYR A 114 -5.98 4.88 -3.48
CA TYR A 114 -5.36 6.16 -3.88
C TYR A 114 -4.86 6.12 -5.33
N ARG A 115 -4.15 5.06 -5.73
CA ARG A 115 -3.71 4.87 -7.12
C ARG A 115 -4.89 4.85 -8.10
N ASN A 116 -6.01 4.27 -7.68
CA ASN A 116 -7.25 4.25 -8.46
C ASN A 116 -8.05 5.57 -8.41
N GLY A 117 -7.54 6.61 -7.78
CA GLY A 117 -8.10 7.95 -7.80
C GLY A 117 -8.98 8.33 -6.62
N ALA A 118 -9.05 7.53 -5.57
CA ALA A 118 -9.79 7.88 -4.36
C ALA A 118 -9.05 8.89 -3.49
N VAL A 119 -9.79 9.78 -2.83
CA VAL A 119 -9.33 10.50 -1.64
C VAL A 119 -9.31 9.52 -0.46
N ILE A 120 -8.30 9.59 0.39
CA ILE A 120 -8.14 8.67 1.52
C ILE A 120 -8.52 9.36 2.83
N ALA A 121 -9.39 8.70 3.61
CA ALA A 121 -9.75 9.11 4.97
C ALA A 121 -9.51 7.95 5.95
N LEU A 122 -8.72 8.16 6.97
CA LEU A 122 -8.42 7.15 7.98
C LEU A 122 -8.82 7.63 9.36
N THR A 123 -9.41 6.72 10.13
CA THR A 123 -9.71 6.90 11.54
C THR A 123 -9.05 5.82 12.39
N TRP A 124 -9.12 5.91 13.68
CA TRP A 124 -8.65 4.91 14.61
C TRP A 124 -9.55 4.86 15.84
N HIS A 125 -10.19 3.74 16.04
CA HIS A 125 -10.84 3.40 17.30
C HIS A 125 -9.77 2.92 18.27
N GLU A 126 -9.12 3.87 18.93
CA GLU A 126 -7.95 3.61 19.74
C GLU A 126 -8.27 2.75 20.96
N VAL A 127 -7.42 1.75 21.20
CA VAL A 127 -7.41 0.99 22.44
C VAL A 127 -7.17 1.93 23.64
N ARG A 128 -7.90 1.73 24.74
CA ARG A 128 -7.71 2.50 25.96
C ARG A 128 -6.27 2.31 26.48
N PRO A 129 -5.54 3.37 26.87
CA PRO A 129 -4.12 3.25 27.25
C PRO A 129 -3.83 2.34 28.45
N THR A 130 -4.86 1.96 29.22
CA THR A 130 -4.75 0.96 30.30
C THR A 130 -4.76 -0.48 29.80
N ASP A 131 -5.12 -0.72 28.54
CA ASP A 131 -5.31 -2.04 27.95
C ASP A 131 -4.25 -2.32 26.87
N ASP A 132 -4.11 -3.58 26.50
CA ASP A 132 -3.23 -4.03 25.41
C ASP A 132 -4.05 -4.67 24.29
N GLU A 133 -3.74 -4.36 23.02
CA GLU A 133 -4.39 -5.01 21.87
C GLU A 133 -4.04 -6.51 21.78
N PRO A 134 -4.95 -7.38 21.31
CA PRO A 134 -6.28 -7.06 20.80
C PRO A 134 -7.31 -6.89 21.93
N VAL A 135 -8.32 -6.05 21.70
CA VAL A 135 -9.37 -5.73 22.68
C VAL A 135 -10.75 -5.88 22.08
N THR A 136 -11.81 -5.83 22.92
CA THR A 136 -13.17 -5.66 22.43
C THR A 136 -13.55 -4.20 22.39
N PHE A 137 -14.45 -3.84 21.47
CA PHE A 137 -14.99 -2.48 21.35
C PHE A 137 -15.57 -2.00 22.70
N ARG A 138 -16.38 -2.86 23.32
CA ARG A 138 -17.11 -2.54 24.53
C ARG A 138 -16.21 -2.36 25.75
N ASP A 139 -15.22 -3.24 25.92
CA ASP A 139 -14.45 -3.27 27.17
C ASP A 139 -13.28 -2.26 27.16
N SER A 140 -12.79 -1.86 25.99
CA SER A 140 -11.67 -0.93 25.86
C SER A 140 -12.05 0.35 25.14
N VAL A 141 -12.42 0.32 23.85
CA VAL A 141 -12.72 1.53 23.05
C VAL A 141 -13.86 2.34 23.68
N GLN A 142 -14.93 1.66 24.14
CA GLN A 142 -16.04 2.26 24.89
C GLN A 142 -15.80 2.31 26.41
N GLY A 143 -14.57 2.01 26.86
CA GLY A 143 -14.20 2.13 28.27
C GLY A 143 -14.07 3.59 28.71
N HIS A 144 -13.68 3.79 29.97
CA HIS A 144 -13.46 5.12 30.52
C HIS A 144 -12.16 5.16 31.30
N LEU A 145 -11.54 6.34 31.34
CA LEU A 145 -10.46 6.66 32.26
C LEU A 145 -11.02 7.45 33.45
N THR A 146 -10.53 7.17 34.63
CA THR A 146 -10.76 8.02 35.80
C THR A 146 -10.10 9.38 35.60
N ASP A 147 -10.48 10.39 36.37
CA ASP A 147 -9.83 11.71 36.31
C ASP A 147 -8.35 11.68 36.70
N TYR A 148 -7.96 10.72 37.56
CA TYR A 148 -6.57 10.48 37.90
C TYR A 148 -5.79 9.94 36.69
N GLU A 149 -6.28 8.89 36.05
CA GLU A 149 -5.68 8.30 34.83
C GLU A 149 -5.65 9.31 33.68
N TRP A 150 -6.71 10.12 33.51
CA TRP A 150 -6.72 11.18 32.52
C TRP A 150 -5.60 12.20 32.74
N LYS A 151 -5.43 12.64 33.98
CA LYS A 151 -4.33 13.56 34.35
C LYS A 151 -2.98 12.89 34.15
N GLU A 152 -2.84 11.61 34.49
CA GLU A 152 -1.62 10.85 34.24
C GLU A 152 -1.33 10.75 32.74
N LEU A 153 -2.34 10.42 31.92
CA LEU A 153 -2.24 10.36 30.45
C LEU A 153 -1.72 11.69 29.87
N LEU A 154 -2.25 12.82 30.34
CA LEU A 154 -1.83 14.14 29.86
C LEU A 154 -0.49 14.62 30.45
N THR A 155 0.12 13.86 31.38
CA THR A 155 1.40 14.24 32.02
C THR A 155 2.56 13.56 31.27
N PRO A 156 3.38 14.32 30.50
CA PRO A 156 4.49 13.73 29.75
C PRO A 156 5.44 12.92 30.62
N GLY A 157 5.77 11.70 30.17
CA GLY A 157 6.69 10.79 30.84
C GLY A 157 6.09 10.01 32.01
N SER A 158 4.81 10.17 32.34
CA SER A 158 4.13 9.30 33.30
C SER A 158 3.99 7.88 32.74
N PRO A 159 3.76 6.86 33.57
CA PRO A 159 3.55 5.50 33.10
C PRO A 159 2.45 5.36 32.06
N LEU A 160 1.29 6.00 32.28
CA LEU A 160 0.17 5.92 31.32
C LEU A 160 0.42 6.72 30.03
N ASN A 161 1.09 7.87 30.13
CA ASN A 161 1.52 8.62 28.96
C ASN A 161 2.51 7.83 28.09
N ASN A 162 3.47 7.13 28.73
CA ASN A 162 4.43 6.28 28.01
C ASN A 162 3.74 5.11 27.31
N ARG A 163 2.73 4.49 27.94
CA ARG A 163 1.92 3.43 27.30
C ARG A 163 1.16 3.98 26.08
N TRP A 164 0.47 5.09 26.25
CA TRP A 164 -0.20 5.77 25.14
C TRP A 164 0.79 6.10 24.01
N CYS A 165 1.96 6.64 24.34
CA CYS A 165 3.00 6.88 23.33
C CYS A 165 3.35 5.61 22.54
N ALA A 166 3.53 4.47 23.22
CA ALA A 166 3.85 3.22 22.56
C ALA A 166 2.73 2.75 21.61
N GLN A 167 1.46 2.91 22.00
CA GLN A 167 0.31 2.54 21.17
C GLN A 167 0.21 3.43 19.90
N VAL A 168 0.33 4.75 20.06
CA VAL A 168 0.30 5.69 18.92
C VAL A 168 1.51 5.49 17.99
N ASP A 169 2.67 5.07 18.50
CA ASP A 169 3.87 4.81 17.69
C ASP A 169 3.68 3.63 16.73
N VAL A 170 2.88 2.63 17.12
CA VAL A 170 2.49 1.54 16.23
C VAL A 170 1.74 2.09 15.01
N ILE A 171 0.74 2.92 15.24
CA ILE A 171 -0.06 3.54 14.16
C ILE A 171 0.78 4.50 13.32
N ALA A 172 1.68 5.27 13.96
CA ALA A 172 2.64 6.10 13.25
C ALA A 172 3.51 5.30 12.28
N GLY A 173 3.85 4.06 12.63
CA GLY A 173 4.57 3.12 11.75
C GLY A 173 3.81 2.81 10.44
N TYR A 174 2.50 2.60 10.52
CA TYR A 174 1.64 2.38 9.36
C TYR A 174 1.44 3.66 8.54
N LEU A 175 1.15 4.78 9.19
CA LEU A 175 0.99 6.08 8.51
C LEU A 175 2.28 6.55 7.81
N ARG A 176 3.44 6.16 8.33
CA ARG A 176 4.74 6.42 7.69
C ARG A 176 4.86 5.70 6.35
N GLN A 177 4.33 4.48 6.21
CA GLN A 177 4.32 3.77 4.93
C GLN A 177 3.55 4.58 3.89
N LEU A 178 2.36 5.11 4.24
CA LEU A 178 1.57 5.97 3.37
C LEU A 178 2.28 7.30 3.05
N ARG A 179 3.00 7.89 4.02
CA ARG A 179 3.85 9.08 3.77
C ARG A 179 4.93 8.76 2.74
N ASP A 180 5.63 7.65 2.90
CA ASP A 180 6.73 7.25 2.03
C ASP A 180 6.22 6.85 0.63
N ALA A 181 4.96 6.39 0.53
CA ALA A 181 4.23 6.18 -0.73
C ALA A 181 3.58 7.45 -1.30
N HIS A 182 3.80 8.62 -0.68
CA HIS A 182 3.23 9.91 -1.09
C HIS A 182 1.69 9.96 -1.11
N VAL A 183 1.05 9.20 -0.24
CA VAL A 183 -0.42 9.18 -0.08
C VAL A 183 -0.82 10.24 0.94
N PRO A 184 -1.55 11.30 0.55
CA PRO A 184 -2.12 12.24 1.51
C PRO A 184 -3.33 11.61 2.18
N VAL A 185 -3.47 11.82 3.49
CA VAL A 185 -4.50 11.18 4.31
C VAL A 185 -5.28 12.23 5.07
N LEU A 186 -6.61 12.22 4.94
CA LEU A 186 -7.52 12.90 5.87
C LEU A 186 -7.54 12.07 7.16
N PHE A 187 -6.75 12.48 8.17
CA PHE A 187 -6.61 11.72 9.40
C PHE A 187 -7.54 12.26 10.48
N ARG A 188 -8.49 11.42 10.90
CA ARG A 188 -9.55 11.72 11.86
C ARG A 188 -9.26 11.04 13.20
N ALA A 189 -8.41 11.69 14.01
CA ALA A 189 -8.08 11.25 15.37
C ALA A 189 -9.21 11.59 16.34
N TYR A 190 -9.48 10.70 17.30
CA TYR A 190 -10.39 10.92 18.43
C TYR A 190 -11.74 11.51 18.02
N HIS A 191 -12.38 10.87 17.05
CA HIS A 191 -13.69 11.30 16.54
C HIS A 191 -14.77 11.29 17.64
N GLU A 192 -15.87 12.01 17.38
CA GLU A 192 -17.04 12.09 18.26
C GLU A 192 -16.70 12.50 19.70
N MET A 193 -15.69 13.38 19.88
CA MET A 193 -15.15 13.70 21.23
C MET A 193 -16.14 14.39 22.15
N ASN A 194 -17.25 14.90 21.66
CA ASN A 194 -18.34 15.46 22.49
C ASN A 194 -19.31 14.39 23.03
N GLY A 195 -19.22 13.13 22.54
CA GLY A 195 -19.88 11.97 23.12
C GLY A 195 -19.12 11.40 24.31
N ASN A 196 -19.78 10.56 25.10
CA ASN A 196 -19.18 9.89 26.27
C ASN A 196 -19.12 8.37 26.13
N TRP A 197 -19.20 7.86 24.88
CA TRP A 197 -19.14 6.43 24.61
C TRP A 197 -17.76 5.91 24.25
N PHE A 198 -16.80 6.78 23.99
CA PHE A 198 -15.39 6.45 23.81
C PHE A 198 -14.57 6.92 24.99
N TRP A 199 -13.48 6.21 25.31
CA TRP A 199 -12.63 6.56 26.46
C TRP A 199 -12.01 7.96 26.35
N TRP A 200 -11.85 8.50 25.14
CA TRP A 200 -11.31 9.83 24.85
C TRP A 200 -12.38 10.93 24.84
N GLY A 201 -13.67 10.57 24.84
CA GLY A 201 -14.76 11.52 24.69
C GLY A 201 -15.34 12.06 26.00
N GLY A 202 -16.30 12.98 25.88
CA GLY A 202 -17.08 13.51 27.00
C GLY A 202 -16.32 14.42 27.96
N ARG A 203 -15.11 14.88 27.61
CA ARG A 203 -14.27 15.74 28.46
C ARG A 203 -14.11 17.12 27.82
N PRO A 204 -15.02 18.09 28.15
CA PRO A 204 -14.97 19.44 27.62
C PRO A 204 -13.81 20.26 28.21
N GLY A 205 -13.48 21.34 27.53
CA GLY A 205 -12.48 22.32 27.98
C GLY A 205 -11.05 22.03 27.54
N LYS A 206 -10.17 22.98 27.85
CA LYS A 206 -8.79 22.99 27.31
C LYS A 206 -7.92 21.80 27.73
N ASP A 207 -8.22 21.18 28.88
CA ASP A 207 -7.50 20.04 29.45
C ASP A 207 -8.27 18.73 29.25
N GLY A 208 -9.35 18.76 28.47
CA GLY A 208 -10.18 17.61 28.12
C GLY A 208 -9.74 16.93 26.82
N SER A 209 -10.71 16.39 26.07
CA SER A 209 -10.48 15.68 24.80
C SER A 209 -9.67 16.50 23.79
N ALA A 210 -9.85 17.83 23.79
CA ALA A 210 -9.05 18.75 22.98
C ALA A 210 -7.54 18.72 23.31
N ALA A 211 -7.16 18.47 24.57
CA ALA A 211 -5.75 18.31 24.95
C ALA A 211 -5.15 17.03 24.35
N LEU A 212 -5.89 15.94 24.41
CA LEU A 212 -5.46 14.66 23.83
C LEU A 212 -5.26 14.78 22.31
N TYR A 213 -6.16 15.47 21.60
CA TYR A 213 -6.00 15.74 20.17
C TYR A 213 -4.72 16.52 19.87
N ARG A 214 -4.40 17.52 20.68
CA ARG A 214 -3.13 18.27 20.52
C ARG A 214 -1.91 17.39 20.79
N MET A 215 -2.00 16.44 21.71
CA MET A 215 -0.90 15.51 22.01
C MET A 215 -0.60 14.56 20.83
N ILE A 216 -1.63 13.99 20.20
CA ILE A 216 -1.40 13.12 19.03
C ILE A 216 -0.90 13.93 17.83
N TYR A 217 -1.42 15.15 17.64
CA TYR A 217 -0.90 16.07 16.63
C TYR A 217 0.60 16.33 16.83
N ASP A 218 0.99 16.72 18.05
CA ASP A 218 2.40 17.02 18.36
C ASP A 218 3.29 15.79 18.12
N ARG A 219 2.84 14.61 18.56
CA ARG A 219 3.61 13.39 18.39
C ARG A 219 3.75 13.00 16.92
N PHE A 220 2.68 13.05 16.14
CA PHE A 220 2.72 12.66 14.73
C PHE A 220 3.48 13.66 13.86
N VAL A 221 3.32 14.96 14.12
CA VAL A 221 4.01 16.00 13.33
C VAL A 221 5.46 16.19 13.78
N ASN A 222 5.71 16.37 15.07
CA ASN A 222 7.02 16.80 15.56
C ASN A 222 7.96 15.63 15.90
N VAL A 223 7.42 14.44 16.22
CA VAL A 223 8.24 13.25 16.56
C VAL A 223 8.35 12.29 15.37
N HIS A 224 7.23 11.98 14.72
CA HIS A 224 7.20 11.00 13.63
C HIS A 224 7.29 11.62 12.23
N HIS A 225 7.19 12.94 12.10
CA HIS A 225 7.24 13.68 10.83
C HIS A 225 6.25 13.11 9.79
N LEU A 226 5.00 12.89 10.23
CA LEU A 226 3.92 12.43 9.36
C LEU A 226 3.34 13.63 8.59
N ASP A 227 4.11 14.09 7.62
CA ASP A 227 3.83 15.33 6.89
C ASP A 227 2.78 15.16 5.77
N ASN A 228 2.31 13.94 5.55
CA ASN A 228 1.26 13.60 4.59
C ASN A 228 -0.17 13.71 5.17
N LEU A 229 -0.32 14.06 6.46
CA LEU A 229 -1.62 14.12 7.11
C LEU A 229 -2.27 15.50 6.93
N VAL A 230 -3.55 15.48 6.54
CA VAL A 230 -4.49 16.59 6.63
C VAL A 230 -5.35 16.33 7.88
N TRP A 231 -5.28 17.24 8.84
CA TRP A 231 -5.83 17.03 10.17
C TRP A 231 -7.33 17.30 10.24
N VAL A 232 -8.10 16.25 10.53
CA VAL A 232 -9.56 16.28 10.61
C VAL A 232 -10.00 16.25 12.07
N TRP A 233 -10.63 17.33 12.54
CA TRP A 233 -11.30 17.35 13.83
C TRP A 233 -12.76 16.97 13.68
N ASN A 234 -13.30 16.21 14.64
CA ASN A 234 -14.62 15.62 14.53
C ASN A 234 -15.42 15.67 15.84
N VAL A 235 -16.73 15.90 15.69
CA VAL A 235 -17.74 15.75 16.73
C VAL A 235 -18.95 15.02 16.22
N ASN A 236 -19.69 14.37 17.11
CA ASN A 236 -21.03 13.88 16.82
C ASN A 236 -22.05 15.03 16.84
N ALA A 237 -23.13 14.88 16.11
CA ALA A 237 -24.30 15.75 16.19
C ALA A 237 -24.70 15.98 17.68
N PRO A 238 -24.83 17.24 18.13
CA PRO A 238 -25.02 17.52 19.53
C PRO A 238 -26.40 17.09 20.04
N ASN A 239 -26.45 16.57 21.25
CA ASN A 239 -27.70 16.25 21.93
C ASN A 239 -28.10 17.37 22.91
N PRO A 240 -29.41 17.53 23.18
CA PRO A 240 -29.89 18.49 24.18
C PRO A 240 -29.24 18.26 25.55
N GLY A 241 -28.72 19.32 26.15
CA GLY A 241 -28.07 19.26 27.46
C GLY A 241 -26.59 18.91 27.46
N TRP A 242 -26.00 18.64 26.30
CA TRP A 242 -24.54 18.46 26.18
C TRP A 242 -23.80 19.80 26.19
N PRO A 243 -22.53 19.82 26.64
CA PRO A 243 -21.67 20.98 26.48
C PRO A 243 -21.58 21.41 25.00
N PRO A 244 -21.36 22.69 24.72
CA PRO A 244 -21.17 23.17 23.36
C PRO A 244 -20.02 22.43 22.66
N ILE A 245 -20.18 22.13 21.37
CA ILE A 245 -19.13 21.45 20.57
C ILE A 245 -17.83 22.23 20.56
N ALA A 246 -17.88 23.55 20.68
CA ALA A 246 -16.71 24.44 20.77
C ALA A 246 -15.81 24.14 21.98
N ASP A 247 -16.36 23.57 23.06
CA ASP A 247 -15.59 23.19 24.26
C ASP A 247 -14.63 22.00 23.99
N TYR A 248 -14.82 21.30 22.87
CA TYR A 248 -13.98 20.18 22.42
C TYR A 248 -13.02 20.56 21.30
N TYR A 249 -13.07 21.79 20.80
CA TYR A 249 -12.26 22.22 19.67
C TYR A 249 -10.79 22.44 20.08
N PRO A 250 -9.82 21.74 19.44
CA PRO A 250 -8.41 21.84 19.81
C PRO A 250 -7.77 23.17 19.42
N GLY A 251 -8.42 23.92 18.52
CA GLY A 251 -7.98 25.20 18.01
C GLY A 251 -7.65 25.16 16.51
N PRO A 252 -7.74 26.34 15.84
CA PRO A 252 -7.55 26.43 14.40
C PRO A 252 -6.13 26.05 13.92
N GLN A 253 -5.15 26.09 14.81
CA GLN A 253 -3.75 25.73 14.51
C GLN A 253 -3.48 24.22 14.53
N PHE A 254 -4.47 23.39 14.90
CA PHE A 254 -4.37 21.94 14.94
C PHE A 254 -5.36 21.24 14.00
N THR A 255 -6.15 22.00 13.25
CA THR A 255 -7.28 21.46 12.47
C THR A 255 -7.27 22.04 11.07
N ASP A 256 -7.27 21.18 10.05
CA ASP A 256 -7.40 21.56 8.63
C ASP A 256 -8.84 21.49 8.16
N VAL A 257 -9.57 20.44 8.57
CA VAL A 257 -10.96 20.17 8.20
C VAL A 257 -11.79 19.97 9.45
N VAL A 258 -12.95 20.62 9.52
CA VAL A 258 -13.88 20.53 10.65
C VAL A 258 -15.06 19.65 10.26
N THR A 259 -15.34 18.58 11.02
CA THR A 259 -16.31 17.56 10.61
C THR A 259 -17.30 17.18 11.69
N MET A 260 -18.45 16.70 11.24
CA MET A 260 -19.52 16.19 12.13
C MET A 260 -19.99 14.83 11.64
N ASP A 261 -20.29 13.93 12.59
CA ASP A 261 -20.94 12.65 12.34
C ASP A 261 -22.44 12.78 12.63
N ILE A 262 -23.26 12.38 11.65
CA ILE A 262 -24.72 12.52 11.72
C ILE A 262 -25.40 11.20 11.35
N TYR A 263 -25.99 10.55 12.33
CA TYR A 263 -26.79 9.33 12.14
C TYR A 263 -28.32 9.60 12.16
N GLY A 264 -28.72 10.85 12.11
CA GLY A 264 -30.10 11.29 12.17
C GLY A 264 -30.39 12.44 11.20
N GLU A 265 -31.15 13.43 11.65
CA GLU A 265 -31.57 14.57 10.83
C GLU A 265 -30.42 15.56 10.60
N PHE A 266 -30.25 16.02 9.36
CA PHE A 266 -29.30 17.09 8.97
C PHE A 266 -29.89 18.47 9.30
N LYS A 267 -29.77 18.89 10.57
CA LYS A 267 -30.32 20.16 11.03
C LYS A 267 -29.51 21.35 10.55
N GLN A 268 -30.18 22.45 10.26
CA GLN A 268 -29.52 23.68 9.81
C GLN A 268 -28.62 24.28 10.89
N ASP A 269 -29.01 24.15 12.17
CA ASP A 269 -28.21 24.64 13.31
C ASP A 269 -26.86 23.88 13.44
N TYR A 270 -26.85 22.59 13.12
CA TYR A 270 -25.63 21.78 13.10
C TYR A 270 -24.67 22.31 12.03
N TYR A 271 -25.20 22.51 10.82
CA TYR A 271 -24.43 23.07 9.73
C TYR A 271 -23.88 24.47 10.05
N GLN A 272 -24.70 25.36 10.61
CA GLN A 272 -24.26 26.70 10.98
C GLN A 272 -23.15 26.67 12.04
N SER A 273 -23.30 25.81 13.06
CA SER A 273 -22.29 25.66 14.10
C SER A 273 -20.94 25.21 13.52
N MET A 274 -20.94 24.34 12.50
CA MET A 274 -19.71 23.91 11.83
C MET A 274 -19.10 25.03 10.99
N ILE A 275 -19.90 25.82 10.29
CA ILE A 275 -19.47 27.01 9.55
C ILE A 275 -18.76 28.01 10.47
N ASP A 276 -19.39 28.32 11.60
CA ASP A 276 -18.88 29.31 12.55
C ASP A 276 -17.55 28.83 13.17
N LEU A 277 -17.48 27.55 13.54
CA LEU A 277 -16.30 26.96 14.15
C LEU A 277 -15.12 26.80 13.16
N ALA A 278 -15.45 26.44 11.93
CA ALA A 278 -14.44 26.26 10.89
C ALA A 278 -13.76 27.57 10.46
N ALA A 279 -14.41 28.72 10.66
CA ALA A 279 -13.86 30.05 10.35
C ALA A 279 -13.26 30.14 8.91
N GLY A 280 -13.95 29.57 7.95
CA GLY A 280 -13.54 29.55 6.54
C GLY A 280 -12.89 28.24 6.05
N LYS A 281 -12.38 27.38 6.92
CA LYS A 281 -11.83 26.07 6.57
C LYS A 281 -12.89 25.14 5.96
N PRO A 282 -12.48 24.09 5.21
CA PRO A 282 -13.41 23.07 4.73
C PRO A 282 -14.18 22.40 5.87
N ILE A 283 -15.45 22.12 5.63
CA ILE A 283 -16.29 21.32 6.52
C ILE A 283 -16.78 20.06 5.80
N ALA A 284 -17.04 18.98 6.55
CA ALA A 284 -17.52 17.74 5.97
C ALA A 284 -18.35 16.90 6.95
N LEU A 285 -19.03 15.91 6.40
CA LEU A 285 -19.75 14.87 7.13
C LEU A 285 -18.85 13.63 7.17
N ALA A 286 -18.10 13.44 8.28
CA ALA A 286 -17.10 12.38 8.36
C ALA A 286 -17.71 11.00 8.60
N GLU A 287 -18.92 10.92 9.13
CA GLU A 287 -19.74 9.72 9.15
C GLU A 287 -21.23 10.07 8.98
N VAL A 288 -21.89 9.24 8.18
CA VAL A 288 -23.34 9.30 8.09
C VAL A 288 -23.94 7.89 8.01
N GLY A 289 -25.07 7.66 8.68
CA GLY A 289 -25.89 6.48 8.47
C GLY A 289 -26.76 6.66 7.22
N GLY A 290 -27.69 7.63 7.25
CA GLY A 290 -28.41 8.08 6.06
C GLY A 290 -27.58 9.09 5.26
N MET A 291 -27.44 8.91 3.94
CA MET A 291 -26.77 9.87 3.08
C MET A 291 -27.55 11.21 3.03
N PRO A 292 -26.88 12.36 2.91
CA PRO A 292 -27.56 13.64 2.74
C PRO A 292 -28.36 13.65 1.43
N SER A 293 -29.63 14.05 1.49
CA SER A 293 -30.43 14.25 0.28
C SER A 293 -29.92 15.43 -0.54
N LEU A 294 -30.29 15.50 -1.81
CA LEU A 294 -29.98 16.64 -2.66
C LEU A 294 -30.49 17.95 -2.08
N GLU A 295 -31.70 17.94 -1.48
CA GLU A 295 -32.26 19.09 -0.80
C GLU A 295 -31.39 19.54 0.41
N VAL A 296 -30.82 18.60 1.16
CA VAL A 296 -29.89 18.91 2.24
C VAL A 296 -28.62 19.56 1.68
N LEU A 297 -28.02 18.99 0.64
CA LEU A 297 -26.81 19.55 0.02
C LEU A 297 -27.05 20.92 -0.64
N ASP A 298 -28.25 21.21 -1.12
CA ASP A 298 -28.58 22.52 -1.65
C ASP A 298 -28.75 23.56 -0.53
N ARG A 299 -29.33 23.21 0.60
CA ARG A 299 -29.45 24.09 1.77
C ARG A 299 -28.15 24.22 2.60
N GLN A 300 -27.30 23.20 2.55
CA GLN A 300 -26.05 23.07 3.30
C GLN A 300 -24.87 22.84 2.33
N PRO A 301 -24.59 23.79 1.41
CA PRO A 301 -23.76 23.52 0.25
C PRO A 301 -22.27 23.33 0.55
N ARG A 302 -21.76 23.70 1.72
CA ARG A 302 -20.32 23.69 2.01
C ARG A 302 -19.78 22.35 2.49
N TRP A 303 -20.59 21.32 2.65
CA TRP A 303 -20.11 19.97 2.93
C TRP A 303 -19.23 19.49 1.75
N THR A 304 -17.90 19.37 1.99
CA THR A 304 -16.92 19.03 0.94
C THR A 304 -16.89 17.52 0.65
N TYR A 305 -17.22 16.72 1.62
CA TYR A 305 -17.48 15.28 1.45
C TYR A 305 -18.51 14.79 2.47
N PHE A 306 -19.08 13.64 2.19
CA PHE A 306 -19.73 12.79 3.19
C PHE A 306 -19.14 11.38 3.10
N MET A 307 -19.13 10.64 4.20
CA MET A 307 -18.68 9.25 4.23
C MET A 307 -19.77 8.39 4.88
N THR A 308 -20.39 7.50 4.10
CA THR A 308 -21.36 6.55 4.61
C THR A 308 -20.65 5.46 5.40
N TRP A 309 -21.11 5.20 6.62
CA TRP A 309 -20.49 4.17 7.44
C TRP A 309 -20.86 2.77 6.92
N SER A 310 -19.88 2.01 6.49
CA SER A 310 -19.90 0.59 6.08
C SER A 310 -21.26 0.10 5.59
N GLU A 311 -21.93 -0.76 6.36
CA GLU A 311 -23.21 -1.39 6.04
C GLU A 311 -24.39 -0.43 5.85
N PHE A 312 -24.29 0.81 6.32
CA PHE A 312 -25.35 1.79 6.14
C PHE A 312 -25.57 2.19 4.68
N ILE A 313 -24.63 1.88 3.77
CA ILE A 313 -24.88 2.07 2.33
C ILE A 313 -26.16 1.39 1.85
N HIS A 314 -26.54 0.26 2.43
CA HIS A 314 -27.76 -0.48 2.09
C HIS A 314 -28.77 -0.55 3.23
N SER A 315 -28.34 -0.51 4.52
CA SER A 315 -29.25 -0.59 5.66
C SER A 315 -29.84 0.76 6.09
N GLY A 316 -29.11 1.85 5.83
CA GLY A 316 -29.53 3.22 6.17
C GLY A 316 -30.07 4.04 4.99
N ASN A 317 -30.09 3.49 3.77
CA ASN A 317 -30.44 4.20 2.55
C ASN A 317 -31.31 3.36 1.62
N THR A 318 -32.19 3.99 0.86
CA THR A 318 -32.89 3.30 -0.23
C THR A 318 -32.02 3.34 -1.50
N LEU A 319 -32.21 2.36 -2.38
CA LEU A 319 -31.51 2.31 -3.67
C LEU A 319 -31.75 3.58 -4.50
N ASP A 320 -33.00 4.05 -4.54
CA ASP A 320 -33.35 5.26 -5.29
C ASP A 320 -32.65 6.52 -4.77
N GLN A 321 -32.49 6.64 -3.44
CA GLN A 321 -31.74 7.74 -2.82
C GLN A 321 -30.24 7.67 -3.18
N ALA A 322 -29.65 6.49 -3.11
CA ALA A 322 -28.26 6.27 -3.47
C ALA A 322 -28.00 6.61 -4.95
N ILE A 323 -28.81 6.08 -5.86
CA ILE A 323 -28.71 6.36 -7.29
C ILE A 323 -28.89 7.85 -7.56
N ALA A 324 -29.94 8.48 -7.00
CA ALA A 324 -30.22 9.90 -7.22
C ALA A 324 -29.05 10.79 -6.78
N LEU A 325 -28.43 10.47 -5.63
CA LEU A 325 -27.29 11.23 -5.11
C LEU A 325 -26.03 11.01 -5.94
N TYR A 326 -25.66 9.76 -6.20
CA TYR A 326 -24.41 9.43 -6.94
C TYR A 326 -24.44 9.87 -8.40
N HIS A 327 -25.62 10.02 -9.02
CA HIS A 327 -25.78 10.52 -10.39
C HIS A 327 -26.11 12.02 -10.45
N SER A 328 -26.12 12.71 -9.32
CA SER A 328 -26.39 14.14 -9.30
C SER A 328 -25.16 14.97 -9.70
N PRO A 329 -25.35 16.18 -10.25
CA PRO A 329 -24.24 17.09 -10.54
C PRO A 329 -23.55 17.63 -9.27
N ARG A 330 -24.12 17.43 -8.09
CA ARG A 330 -23.53 17.79 -6.79
C ARG A 330 -22.49 16.78 -6.33
N ALA A 331 -22.64 15.52 -6.69
CA ALA A 331 -21.76 14.45 -6.27
C ALA A 331 -20.49 14.39 -7.09
N LEU A 332 -19.36 14.19 -6.43
CA LEU A 332 -18.07 13.90 -7.03
C LEU A 332 -17.72 12.44 -6.74
N ASN A 333 -17.98 11.59 -7.71
CA ASN A 333 -17.56 10.19 -7.69
C ASN A 333 -16.13 10.08 -8.24
N ARG A 334 -15.51 8.91 -8.10
CA ARG A 334 -14.12 8.66 -8.50
C ARG A 334 -13.86 8.97 -9.98
N ASP A 335 -14.82 8.68 -10.85
CA ASP A 335 -14.74 8.90 -12.32
C ASP A 335 -15.19 10.30 -12.77
N ASP A 336 -15.66 11.16 -11.87
CA ASP A 336 -16.04 12.53 -12.21
C ASP A 336 -14.78 13.34 -12.57
N PRO A 337 -14.71 13.96 -13.75
CA PRO A 337 -13.54 14.72 -14.19
C PRO A 337 -13.13 15.85 -13.22
N ARG A 338 -14.06 16.39 -12.43
CA ARG A 338 -13.80 17.43 -11.43
C ARG A 338 -13.03 16.89 -10.21
N LEU A 339 -13.05 15.57 -9.95
CA LEU A 339 -12.24 14.89 -8.93
C LEU A 339 -11.08 14.14 -9.60
N ALA A 340 -11.33 13.34 -10.61
CA ALA A 340 -10.33 12.50 -11.26
C ALA A 340 -9.16 13.33 -11.82
N GLY A 341 -9.45 14.47 -12.44
CA GLY A 341 -8.41 15.36 -12.99
C GLY A 341 -7.44 15.89 -11.92
N PRO A 342 -7.92 16.55 -10.86
CA PRO A 342 -7.08 16.99 -9.75
C PRO A 342 -6.29 15.86 -9.06
N MET A 343 -6.91 14.70 -8.83
CA MET A 343 -6.24 13.54 -8.23
C MET A 343 -5.14 12.98 -9.15
N GLU A 344 -5.37 12.91 -10.44
CA GLU A 344 -4.37 12.52 -11.43
C GLU A 344 -3.23 13.55 -11.52
N ALA A 345 -3.55 14.84 -11.54
CA ALA A 345 -2.55 15.90 -11.55
C ALA A 345 -1.65 15.87 -10.32
N MET A 346 -2.23 15.59 -9.14
CA MET A 346 -1.48 15.43 -7.89
C MET A 346 -0.50 14.26 -8.00
N ARG A 347 -0.94 13.08 -8.42
CA ARG A 347 -0.08 11.90 -8.60
C ARG A 347 1.00 12.14 -9.65
N LYS A 348 0.65 12.79 -10.76
CA LYS A 348 1.61 13.13 -11.82
C LYS A 348 2.68 14.11 -11.34
N ALA A 349 2.29 15.17 -10.61
CA ALA A 349 3.24 16.11 -10.02
C ALA A 349 4.17 15.42 -9.01
N THR A 350 3.67 14.45 -8.27
CA THR A 350 4.46 13.60 -7.38
C THR A 350 5.48 12.79 -8.18
N ALA A 351 5.04 12.09 -9.23
CA ALA A 351 5.91 11.31 -10.08
C ALA A 351 7.01 12.18 -10.74
N GLU A 352 6.66 13.37 -11.24
CA GLU A 352 7.63 14.32 -11.81
C GLU A 352 8.65 14.81 -10.77
N ARG A 353 8.21 15.14 -9.54
CA ARG A 353 9.07 15.62 -8.45
C ARG A 353 10.01 14.53 -7.94
N THR A 354 9.56 13.29 -7.88
CA THR A 354 10.34 12.12 -7.45
C THR A 354 11.16 11.50 -8.59
N GLY A 355 11.19 12.12 -9.76
CA GLY A 355 11.90 11.61 -10.93
C GLY A 355 11.14 10.53 -11.70
N GLY A 356 9.83 10.53 -11.62
CA GLY A 356 8.99 9.47 -12.19
C GLY A 356 9.02 8.18 -11.38
N GLY A 357 9.62 8.21 -10.17
CA GLY A 357 10.22 7.07 -9.54
C GLY A 357 9.44 6.33 -8.48
N ALA A 358 8.35 6.80 -7.91
CA ALA A 358 7.69 6.01 -6.86
C ALA A 358 7.01 4.73 -7.43
N GLU A 359 6.52 4.77 -8.69
CA GLU A 359 6.03 3.57 -9.39
C GLU A 359 7.06 2.93 -10.35
N ALA A 360 8.11 3.66 -10.72
CA ALA A 360 9.10 3.22 -11.71
C ALA A 360 10.37 2.64 -11.09
N ASP A 361 10.76 3.05 -9.90
CA ASP A 361 11.97 2.57 -9.22
C ASP A 361 11.72 1.27 -8.45
N PRO A 362 12.73 0.40 -8.30
CA PRO A 362 12.68 -0.73 -7.38
C PRO A 362 12.41 -0.27 -5.94
N VAL A 363 11.71 -1.14 -5.17
CA VAL A 363 11.39 -0.89 -3.75
C VAL A 363 12.64 -0.67 -2.89
N SER A 364 13.80 -1.17 -3.31
CA SER A 364 15.09 -0.88 -2.69
C SER A 364 15.45 0.58 -2.89
N ARG A 365 15.31 1.40 -1.86
CA ARG A 365 15.65 2.82 -1.92
C ARG A 365 17.10 3.02 -2.35
N GLY A 366 17.33 3.85 -3.38
CA GLY A 366 18.66 4.04 -3.96
C GLY A 366 19.13 2.90 -4.87
N ALA A 367 18.19 2.16 -5.47
CA ALA A 367 18.47 1.09 -6.42
C ALA A 367 19.44 1.53 -7.52
N THR A 368 20.29 0.59 -7.98
CA THR A 368 21.25 0.84 -9.06
C THR A 368 20.55 1.13 -10.38
N ALA A 369 21.25 1.75 -11.32
CA ALA A 369 20.73 2.04 -12.65
C ALA A 369 20.31 0.74 -13.38
N GLU A 370 21.04 -0.35 -13.17
CA GLU A 370 20.77 -1.66 -13.75
C GLU A 370 19.48 -2.27 -13.19
N ALA A 371 19.24 -2.17 -11.87
CA ALA A 371 17.99 -2.64 -11.25
C ALA A 371 16.80 -1.83 -11.72
N LYS A 372 16.94 -0.51 -11.84
CA LYS A 372 15.91 0.37 -12.42
C LYS A 372 15.61 -0.01 -13.87
N ALA A 373 16.63 -0.21 -14.69
CA ALA A 373 16.46 -0.62 -16.09
C ALA A 373 15.79 -2.00 -16.21
N LEU A 374 16.13 -2.94 -15.31
CA LEU A 374 15.50 -4.26 -15.28
C LEU A 374 14.01 -4.16 -14.97
N LEU A 375 13.63 -3.43 -13.91
CA LEU A 375 12.22 -3.28 -13.55
C LEU A 375 11.43 -2.54 -14.65
N ALA A 376 12.02 -1.50 -15.25
CA ALA A 376 11.40 -0.80 -16.38
C ALA A 376 11.16 -1.74 -17.58
N ARG A 377 12.10 -2.65 -17.87
CA ARG A 377 11.96 -3.66 -18.93
C ARG A 377 10.79 -4.62 -18.64
N LEU A 378 10.63 -5.08 -17.39
CA LEU A 378 9.53 -5.95 -16.99
C LEU A 378 8.17 -5.25 -17.13
N ARG A 379 8.08 -3.99 -16.71
CA ARG A 379 6.87 -3.18 -16.86
C ARG A 379 6.50 -2.94 -18.31
N ALA A 380 7.47 -2.62 -19.15
CA ALA A 380 7.25 -2.45 -20.59
C ALA A 380 6.79 -3.75 -21.27
N ALA A 381 7.19 -4.90 -20.73
CA ALA A 381 6.75 -6.20 -21.23
C ALA A 381 5.31 -6.54 -20.79
N SER A 382 4.89 -6.11 -19.59
CA SER A 382 3.59 -6.46 -19.01
C SER A 382 2.43 -6.27 -20.00
N GLY A 383 1.76 -7.37 -20.37
CA GLY A 383 0.62 -7.38 -21.29
C GLY A 383 0.92 -7.03 -22.75
N GLN A 384 2.19 -6.77 -23.10
CA GLN A 384 2.62 -6.45 -24.46
C GLN A 384 3.50 -7.56 -25.05
N ALA A 385 4.39 -8.12 -24.25
CA ALA A 385 5.32 -9.17 -24.61
C ALA A 385 5.66 -10.02 -23.38
N VAL A 386 6.19 -11.21 -23.58
CA VAL A 386 6.55 -12.12 -22.49
C VAL A 386 8.03 -12.51 -22.64
N LEU A 387 8.86 -12.19 -21.64
CA LEU A 387 10.24 -12.61 -21.63
C LEU A 387 10.33 -14.12 -21.39
N SER A 388 11.01 -14.83 -22.26
CA SER A 388 11.26 -16.27 -22.08
C SER A 388 12.34 -16.51 -21.03
N GLY A 389 12.15 -17.49 -20.17
CA GLY A 389 13.11 -17.85 -19.13
C GLY A 389 13.32 -19.36 -19.03
N GLN A 390 14.51 -19.74 -18.59
CA GLN A 390 14.89 -21.13 -18.29
C GLN A 390 15.60 -21.20 -16.96
N GLN A 391 15.06 -22.01 -16.04
CA GLN A 391 15.72 -22.36 -14.78
C GLN A 391 16.78 -23.43 -15.07
N ASN A 392 17.99 -23.23 -14.57
CA ASN A 392 19.08 -24.17 -14.70
C ASN A 392 19.37 -24.84 -13.34
N ASP A 393 19.67 -26.13 -13.39
CA ASP A 393 20.17 -26.85 -12.23
C ASP A 393 21.61 -26.38 -11.93
N PRO A 394 21.94 -26.02 -10.68
CA PRO A 394 23.31 -25.60 -10.33
C PRO A 394 24.39 -26.62 -10.70
N ALA A 395 24.04 -27.91 -10.72
CA ALA A 395 24.98 -28.98 -11.13
C ALA A 395 25.16 -29.07 -12.64
N SER A 396 24.25 -28.52 -13.44
CA SER A 396 24.23 -28.64 -14.89
C SER A 396 25.02 -27.56 -15.63
N GLN A 397 25.40 -26.50 -14.94
CA GLN A 397 26.15 -25.34 -15.49
C GLN A 397 25.52 -24.78 -16.77
N GLY A 398 24.19 -24.66 -16.81
CA GLY A 398 23.46 -24.07 -17.93
C GLY A 398 23.12 -25.05 -19.06
N ALA A 399 23.18 -26.37 -18.83
CA ALA A 399 22.84 -27.37 -19.82
C ALA A 399 21.38 -27.24 -20.29
N GLU A 400 20.45 -26.86 -19.44
CA GLU A 400 19.04 -26.66 -19.78
C GLU A 400 18.86 -25.47 -20.73
N THR A 401 19.56 -24.36 -20.47
CA THR A 401 19.61 -23.22 -21.40
C THR A 401 20.21 -23.64 -22.76
N ALA A 402 21.30 -24.42 -22.74
CA ALA A 402 21.90 -24.96 -23.99
C ALA A 402 20.94 -25.84 -24.77
N ALA A 403 20.15 -26.67 -24.07
CA ALA A 403 19.13 -27.51 -24.69
C ALA A 403 18.02 -26.67 -25.36
N VAL A 404 17.57 -25.57 -24.71
CA VAL A 404 16.63 -24.64 -25.36
C VAL A 404 17.23 -24.03 -26.63
N VAL A 405 18.49 -23.61 -26.58
CA VAL A 405 19.19 -23.08 -27.78
C VAL A 405 19.25 -24.12 -28.88
N GLN A 406 19.56 -25.36 -28.56
CA GLN A 406 19.61 -26.48 -29.54
C GLN A 406 18.22 -26.71 -30.15
N ALA A 407 17.17 -26.72 -29.36
CA ALA A 407 15.81 -27.00 -29.83
C ALA A 407 15.20 -25.83 -30.65
N THR A 408 15.54 -24.60 -30.35
CA THR A 408 14.83 -23.42 -30.88
C THR A 408 15.69 -22.49 -31.74
N GLY A 409 17.02 -22.61 -31.67
CA GLY A 409 17.94 -21.63 -32.26
C GLY A 409 17.96 -20.26 -31.55
N LYS A 410 17.30 -20.13 -30.39
CA LYS A 410 17.19 -18.88 -29.61
C LYS A 410 17.59 -19.13 -28.17
N SER A 411 18.16 -18.12 -27.53
CA SER A 411 18.49 -18.16 -26.10
C SER A 411 17.39 -17.53 -25.25
N PRO A 412 17.07 -18.08 -24.07
CA PRO A 412 16.13 -17.47 -23.13
C PRO A 412 16.57 -16.04 -22.76
N ALA A 413 15.59 -15.13 -22.61
CA ALA A 413 15.85 -13.76 -22.17
C ALA A 413 16.16 -13.68 -20.66
N ILE A 414 15.74 -14.68 -19.88
CA ILE A 414 16.00 -14.80 -18.44
C ILE A 414 16.77 -16.10 -18.21
N TYR A 415 17.91 -15.98 -17.53
CA TYR A 415 18.68 -17.10 -17.04
C TYR A 415 18.38 -17.30 -15.56
N GLY A 416 17.66 -18.36 -15.23
CA GLY A 416 17.31 -18.75 -13.87
C GLY A 416 18.39 -19.64 -13.26
N ALA A 417 18.71 -19.40 -12.00
CA ALA A 417 19.60 -20.24 -11.19
C ALA A 417 19.14 -20.25 -9.73
N THR A 418 19.61 -21.23 -8.96
CA THR A 418 19.30 -21.34 -7.53
C THR A 418 20.55 -21.01 -6.71
N LEU A 419 20.42 -20.13 -5.72
CA LEU A 419 21.47 -19.83 -4.76
C LEU A 419 21.53 -20.95 -3.71
N GLN A 420 21.87 -22.12 -4.14
CA GLN A 420 22.24 -23.26 -3.31
C GLN A 420 23.20 -24.10 -4.13
N GLY A 421 24.35 -24.39 -3.60
CA GLY A 421 25.25 -25.30 -4.26
C GLY A 421 25.16 -26.68 -3.62
N GLY A 422 25.20 -27.70 -4.44
CA GLY A 422 25.24 -29.07 -4.04
C GLY A 422 24.09 -29.84 -4.66
N ASP A 423 24.27 -31.12 -4.79
CA ASP A 423 23.36 -32.13 -5.31
C ASP A 423 21.88 -31.77 -5.02
N ALA A 424 21.07 -31.59 -6.05
CA ALA A 424 19.63 -31.31 -5.96
C ALA A 424 18.87 -32.34 -5.10
N SER A 425 19.47 -33.51 -4.86
CA SER A 425 18.97 -34.57 -3.96
C SER A 425 19.38 -34.35 -2.50
N ALA A 426 20.32 -33.43 -2.22
CA ALA A 426 20.84 -33.14 -0.88
C ALA A 426 21.15 -31.65 -0.74
N LEU A 427 20.14 -30.79 -0.87
CA LEU A 427 20.16 -29.35 -0.70
C LEU A 427 21.14 -28.84 0.40
N LYS A 428 22.44 -29.03 0.22
CA LYS A 428 23.47 -28.55 1.16
C LYS A 428 23.82 -27.10 0.83
N PRO A 429 24.11 -26.27 1.82
CA PRO A 429 24.64 -24.92 1.58
C PRO A 429 25.85 -24.98 0.65
N ALA A 430 25.88 -24.11 -0.36
CA ALA A 430 27.01 -24.03 -1.27
C ALA A 430 28.28 -23.63 -0.53
N GLY A 431 29.30 -24.43 -0.64
CA GLY A 431 30.63 -24.04 -0.18
C GLY A 431 31.14 -22.79 -0.96
N PRO A 432 32.19 -22.11 -0.47
CA PRO A 432 32.75 -20.91 -1.10
C PRO A 432 33.16 -21.11 -2.56
N GLU A 433 33.54 -22.32 -2.95
CA GLU A 433 33.93 -22.66 -4.33
C GLU A 433 32.70 -22.70 -5.26
N ALA A 434 31.67 -23.43 -4.88
CA ALA A 434 30.43 -23.51 -5.66
C ALA A 434 29.77 -22.13 -5.83
N ARG A 435 29.85 -21.25 -4.83
CA ARG A 435 29.37 -19.86 -4.96
C ARG A 435 30.19 -19.05 -5.97
N ARG A 436 31.51 -19.21 -5.98
CA ARG A 436 32.35 -18.55 -6.99
C ARG A 436 32.03 -19.03 -8.41
N ASP A 437 31.80 -20.34 -8.57
CA ASP A 437 31.45 -20.93 -9.87
C ASP A 437 30.10 -20.40 -10.34
N LEU A 438 29.10 -20.34 -9.46
CA LEU A 438 27.79 -19.74 -9.73
C LEU A 438 27.93 -18.26 -10.17
N VAL A 439 28.69 -17.45 -9.44
CA VAL A 439 28.90 -16.03 -9.82
C VAL A 439 29.53 -15.91 -11.21
N GLN A 440 30.49 -16.77 -11.56
CA GLN A 440 31.11 -16.76 -12.88
C GLN A 440 30.13 -17.19 -13.97
N GLU A 441 29.28 -18.16 -13.69
CA GLU A 441 28.23 -18.61 -14.59
C GLU A 441 27.22 -17.49 -14.87
N LEU A 442 26.73 -16.83 -13.82
CA LEU A 442 25.79 -15.71 -13.92
C LEU A 442 26.40 -14.51 -14.67
N ARG A 443 27.69 -14.23 -14.46
CA ARG A 443 28.42 -13.20 -15.23
C ARG A 443 28.47 -13.55 -16.73
N ARG A 444 28.70 -14.82 -17.08
CA ARG A 444 28.68 -15.27 -18.48
C ARG A 444 27.29 -15.14 -19.10
N ALA A 445 26.25 -15.57 -18.40
CA ALA A 445 24.87 -15.44 -18.86
C ALA A 445 24.49 -13.96 -19.08
N HIS A 446 24.83 -13.12 -18.12
CA HIS A 446 24.59 -11.67 -18.23
C HIS A 446 25.34 -11.03 -19.40
N ALA A 447 26.61 -11.39 -19.62
CA ALA A 447 27.40 -10.92 -20.77
C ALA A 447 26.78 -11.35 -22.12
N GLY A 448 26.04 -12.44 -22.14
CA GLY A 448 25.19 -12.89 -23.28
C GLY A 448 23.87 -12.12 -23.43
N GLY A 449 23.58 -11.13 -22.55
CA GLY A 449 22.39 -10.29 -22.60
C GLY A 449 21.21 -10.83 -21.77
N ALA A 450 21.39 -11.95 -21.05
CA ALA A 450 20.32 -12.50 -20.23
C ALA A 450 20.11 -11.67 -18.95
N VAL A 451 18.84 -11.55 -18.56
CA VAL A 451 18.44 -11.14 -17.22
C VAL A 451 18.75 -12.28 -16.24
N ILE A 452 19.31 -11.96 -15.10
CA ILE A 452 19.65 -12.97 -14.09
C ILE A 452 18.48 -13.09 -13.10
N ASN A 453 17.84 -14.25 -13.07
CA ASN A 453 16.92 -14.65 -12.01
C ASN A 453 17.67 -15.55 -11.03
N LEU A 454 17.56 -15.22 -9.74
CA LEU A 454 18.23 -15.99 -8.69
C LEU A 454 17.21 -16.32 -7.59
N THR A 455 16.87 -17.61 -7.49
CA THR A 455 15.98 -18.14 -6.45
C THR A 455 16.81 -18.56 -5.24
N TRP A 456 16.37 -18.20 -4.04
CA TRP A 456 17.02 -18.62 -2.81
C TRP A 456 16.16 -19.62 -2.04
N LEU A 457 16.61 -20.87 -2.00
CA LEU A 457 16.07 -21.91 -1.14
C LEU A 457 16.84 -21.89 0.19
N ALA A 458 16.35 -21.13 1.15
CA ALA A 458 17.03 -20.88 2.39
C ALA A 458 17.20 -22.15 3.24
N PRO A 459 18.40 -22.42 3.80
CA PRO A 459 18.57 -23.51 4.74
C PRO A 459 17.76 -23.26 6.02
N ARG A 460 17.29 -24.32 6.66
CA ARG A 460 16.52 -24.22 7.90
C ARG A 460 17.44 -23.74 9.05
N PRO A 461 17.07 -22.67 9.77
CA PRO A 461 17.98 -22.06 10.74
C PRO A 461 18.18 -22.86 12.03
N THR A 462 17.38 -23.90 12.27
CA THR A 462 17.53 -24.77 13.45
C THR A 462 18.77 -25.67 13.39
N ASP A 463 19.15 -26.12 12.20
CA ASP A 463 20.19 -27.13 12.00
C ASP A 463 21.02 -26.94 10.72
N ASN A 464 20.84 -25.84 10.00
CA ASN A 464 21.43 -25.59 8.67
C ASN A 464 21.10 -26.71 7.64
N ALA A 465 20.06 -27.49 7.89
CA ALA A 465 19.62 -28.47 6.91
C ALA A 465 19.05 -27.76 5.68
N ALA A 466 19.25 -28.36 4.55
CA ALA A 466 18.66 -27.92 3.32
C ALA A 466 17.14 -27.79 3.45
N ALA A 467 16.54 -26.93 2.62
CA ALA A 467 15.10 -26.72 2.57
C ALA A 467 14.38 -28.05 2.23
N ASN A 468 14.08 -28.85 3.25
CA ASN A 468 13.31 -30.06 3.08
C ASN A 468 11.82 -29.72 3.22
N PRO A 469 10.97 -30.06 2.27
CA PRO A 469 9.53 -29.80 2.33
C PRO A 469 8.84 -30.27 3.61
N LYS A 470 9.37 -31.31 4.26
CA LYS A 470 8.76 -31.94 5.44
C LYS A 470 9.20 -31.34 6.77
N ASP A 471 10.18 -30.45 6.77
CA ASP A 471 10.80 -29.94 7.98
C ASP A 471 10.25 -28.57 8.33
N THR A 472 9.16 -28.54 9.06
CA THR A 472 8.54 -27.30 9.54
C THR A 472 9.16 -26.84 10.85
N LEU A 473 9.13 -25.54 11.11
CA LEU A 473 9.42 -24.98 12.44
C LEU A 473 8.20 -25.11 13.34
N THR A 474 8.40 -25.38 14.62
CA THR A 474 7.35 -25.23 15.63
C THR A 474 6.96 -23.76 15.78
N ASP A 475 5.81 -23.46 16.38
CA ASP A 475 5.40 -22.08 16.62
C ASP A 475 6.36 -21.35 17.58
N PHE A 476 6.95 -22.04 18.53
CA PHE A 476 7.97 -21.49 19.39
C PHE A 476 9.23 -21.09 18.61
N GLU A 477 9.76 -21.98 17.77
CA GLU A 477 10.92 -21.71 16.91
C GLU A 477 10.61 -20.57 15.90
N TRP A 478 9.39 -20.54 15.39
CA TRP A 478 8.98 -19.46 14.49
C TRP A 478 8.98 -18.09 15.18
N ASN A 479 8.42 -18.01 16.37
CA ASN A 479 8.44 -16.78 17.16
C ASN A 479 9.86 -16.37 17.54
N GLU A 480 10.73 -17.34 17.91
CA GLU A 480 12.14 -17.09 18.16
C GLU A 480 12.86 -16.58 16.91
N LEU A 481 12.59 -17.17 15.73
CA LEU A 481 13.14 -16.74 14.45
C LEU A 481 12.79 -15.28 14.14
N LEU A 482 11.55 -14.87 14.33
CA LEU A 482 11.09 -13.51 14.07
C LEU A 482 11.48 -12.50 15.15
N THR A 483 11.95 -12.94 16.31
CA THR A 483 12.37 -12.06 17.41
C THR A 483 13.80 -11.59 17.21
N PRO A 484 14.05 -10.31 16.91
CA PRO A 484 15.39 -9.80 16.69
C PRO A 484 16.33 -10.06 17.87
N GLY A 485 17.51 -10.62 17.59
CA GLY A 485 18.54 -10.90 18.58
C GLY A 485 18.38 -12.22 19.34
N SER A 486 17.32 -12.99 19.12
CA SER A 486 17.22 -14.36 19.65
C SER A 486 18.28 -15.28 19.05
N ALA A 487 18.51 -16.44 19.65
CA ALA A 487 19.51 -17.39 19.15
C ALA A 487 19.19 -17.90 17.75
N LEU A 488 17.91 -18.14 17.44
CA LEU A 488 17.49 -18.61 16.14
C LEU A 488 17.52 -17.49 15.09
N ASN A 489 17.12 -16.26 15.46
CA ASN A 489 17.24 -15.09 14.61
C ASN A 489 18.70 -14.79 14.24
N GLN A 490 19.63 -14.87 15.18
CA GLN A 490 21.06 -14.68 14.90
C GLN A 490 21.59 -15.72 13.92
N ARG A 491 21.18 -16.98 14.01
CA ARG A 491 21.56 -18.03 13.04
C ARG A 491 20.99 -17.75 11.66
N TRP A 492 19.72 -17.37 11.59
CA TRP A 492 19.10 -16.94 10.35
C TRP A 492 19.83 -15.73 9.73
N CYS A 493 20.14 -14.72 10.53
CA CYS A 493 20.93 -13.57 10.09
C CYS A 493 22.26 -14.00 9.46
N ALA A 494 22.98 -14.94 10.07
CA ALA A 494 24.24 -15.43 9.52
C ALA A 494 24.07 -16.13 8.14
N GLN A 495 22.96 -16.87 7.96
CA GLN A 495 22.63 -17.49 6.67
C GLN A 495 22.28 -16.43 5.60
N VAL A 496 21.58 -15.37 6.00
CA VAL A 496 21.27 -14.23 5.11
C VAL A 496 22.56 -13.52 4.70
N ASP A 497 23.48 -13.26 5.64
CA ASP A 497 24.76 -12.63 5.35
C ASP A 497 25.61 -13.47 4.38
N GLU A 498 25.56 -14.79 4.51
CA GLU A 498 26.21 -15.70 3.57
C GLU A 498 25.63 -15.61 2.14
N ALA A 499 24.30 -15.51 2.01
CA ALA A 499 23.65 -15.28 0.73
C ALA A 499 23.98 -13.87 0.17
N ALA A 500 24.04 -12.87 1.04
CA ALA A 500 24.36 -11.50 0.70
C ALA A 500 25.74 -11.35 0.05
N GLU A 501 26.74 -12.17 0.42
CA GLU A 501 28.07 -12.14 -0.20
C GLU A 501 28.00 -12.42 -1.72
N THR A 502 27.21 -13.39 -2.15
CA THR A 502 26.98 -13.67 -3.58
C THR A 502 26.33 -12.48 -4.29
N LEU A 503 25.31 -11.90 -3.67
CA LEU A 503 24.57 -10.75 -4.23
C LEU A 503 25.46 -9.50 -4.30
N LYS A 504 26.35 -9.28 -3.32
CA LYS A 504 27.35 -8.20 -3.31
C LYS A 504 28.37 -8.35 -4.44
N GLU A 505 28.78 -9.58 -4.76
CA GLU A 505 29.69 -9.85 -5.89
C GLU A 505 29.02 -9.54 -7.24
N LEU A 506 27.72 -9.84 -7.39
CA LEU A 506 26.94 -9.46 -8.57
C LEU A 506 26.74 -7.94 -8.64
N GLN A 507 26.47 -7.28 -7.51
CA GLN A 507 26.38 -5.82 -7.44
C GLN A 507 27.68 -5.12 -7.88
N LYS A 508 28.82 -5.59 -7.38
CA LYS A 508 30.15 -5.09 -7.81
C LYS A 508 30.39 -5.27 -9.30
N SER A 509 29.74 -6.24 -9.91
CA SER A 509 29.84 -6.51 -11.35
C SER A 509 28.84 -5.72 -12.20
N GLY A 510 28.02 -4.83 -11.60
CA GLY A 510 26.98 -4.07 -12.29
C GLY A 510 25.83 -4.96 -12.79
N ILE A 511 25.56 -6.08 -12.11
CA ILE A 511 24.51 -7.02 -12.50
C ILE A 511 23.29 -6.83 -11.61
N ALA A 512 22.16 -6.45 -12.21
CA ALA A 512 20.87 -6.48 -11.56
C ALA A 512 20.37 -7.93 -11.43
N VAL A 513 19.82 -8.26 -10.28
CA VAL A 513 19.31 -9.59 -9.97
C VAL A 513 17.81 -9.54 -9.77
N PHE A 514 17.10 -10.36 -10.51
CA PHE A 514 15.70 -10.67 -10.28
C PHE A 514 15.66 -11.67 -9.13
N TRP A 515 15.48 -11.14 -7.90
CA TRP A 515 15.69 -11.86 -6.66
C TRP A 515 14.41 -12.51 -6.15
N ASN A 516 14.37 -13.82 -6.11
CA ASN A 516 13.24 -14.63 -5.69
C ASN A 516 13.59 -15.43 -4.41
N PRO A 517 13.51 -14.82 -3.21
CA PRO A 517 13.69 -15.54 -1.96
C PRO A 517 12.37 -16.20 -1.52
N TYR A 518 12.46 -17.31 -0.82
CA TYR A 518 11.33 -18.00 -0.20
C TYR A 518 10.20 -18.34 -1.17
N PRO A 519 10.46 -19.07 -2.27
CA PRO A 519 9.43 -19.43 -3.25
C PRO A 519 8.30 -20.24 -2.59
N GLU A 520 7.13 -20.27 -3.25
CA GLU A 520 5.92 -20.96 -2.79
C GLU A 520 5.49 -20.56 -1.36
N SER A 521 5.60 -19.28 -0.98
CA SER A 521 5.36 -18.77 0.38
C SER A 521 4.00 -19.17 0.97
N ASN A 522 2.96 -19.36 0.13
CA ASN A 522 1.63 -19.81 0.52
C ASN A 522 1.47 -21.34 0.54
N GLY A 523 2.50 -22.10 0.14
CA GLY A 523 2.52 -23.55 0.08
C GLY A 523 2.74 -24.23 1.43
N LYS A 524 3.11 -25.52 1.37
CA LYS A 524 3.50 -26.34 2.55
C LYS A 524 4.80 -27.11 2.29
N ASN A 525 5.51 -26.74 1.21
CA ASN A 525 6.66 -27.48 0.74
C ASN A 525 7.96 -27.06 1.42
N PHE A 526 7.97 -25.93 2.11
CA PHE A 526 9.18 -25.36 2.69
C PHE A 526 8.94 -24.90 4.12
N TRP A 527 10.01 -24.85 4.93
CA TRP A 527 9.94 -24.44 6.33
C TRP A 527 9.45 -22.99 6.54
N TRP A 528 9.64 -22.12 5.53
CA TRP A 528 9.20 -20.71 5.55
C TRP A 528 7.75 -20.52 5.08
N ALA A 529 7.14 -21.56 4.51
CA ALA A 529 5.86 -21.44 3.81
C ALA A 529 4.66 -21.76 4.71
N GLY A 530 3.47 -21.32 4.27
CA GLY A 530 2.17 -21.72 4.84
C GLY A 530 1.78 -21.04 6.14
N ARG A 531 2.56 -20.08 6.64
CA ARG A 531 2.23 -19.32 7.85
C ARG A 531 1.54 -18.02 7.49
N LYS A 532 0.26 -17.92 7.85
CA LYS A 532 -0.61 -16.80 7.55
C LYS A 532 -0.40 -15.62 8.50
N GLY A 533 -0.86 -14.44 8.05
CA GLY A 533 -0.97 -13.24 8.87
C GLY A 533 0.33 -12.46 9.03
N ILE A 534 0.26 -11.41 9.83
CA ILE A 534 1.32 -10.40 9.97
C ILE A 534 2.65 -10.94 10.53
N HIS A 535 2.59 -12.01 11.33
CA HIS A 535 3.77 -12.72 11.89
C HIS A 535 4.04 -14.04 11.16
N GLY A 536 3.47 -14.19 9.97
CA GLY A 536 3.65 -15.36 9.12
C GLY A 536 4.81 -15.23 8.13
N SER A 537 4.71 -15.96 7.02
CA SER A 537 5.72 -15.99 5.95
C SER A 537 6.00 -14.59 5.36
N ALA A 538 4.98 -13.72 5.33
CA ALA A 538 5.12 -12.33 4.91
C ALA A 538 6.09 -11.52 5.78
N GLU A 539 6.07 -11.72 7.10
CA GLU A 539 6.98 -11.03 8.02
C GLU A 539 8.43 -11.47 7.83
N LEU A 540 8.65 -12.77 7.68
CA LEU A 540 9.99 -13.30 7.40
C LEU A 540 10.58 -12.67 6.11
N TYR A 541 9.76 -12.51 5.07
CA TYR A 541 10.17 -11.86 3.83
C TYR A 541 10.52 -10.38 4.06
N ARG A 542 9.70 -9.64 4.85
CA ARG A 542 9.99 -8.22 5.18
C ARG A 542 11.28 -8.07 6.00
N GLN A 543 11.54 -8.95 6.95
CA GLN A 543 12.80 -8.93 7.72
C GLN A 543 14.00 -9.23 6.83
N LEU A 544 13.86 -10.14 5.86
CA LEU A 544 14.90 -10.38 4.86
C LEU A 544 15.14 -9.13 4.01
N PHE A 545 14.07 -8.49 3.54
CA PHE A 545 14.17 -7.24 2.78
C PHE A 545 14.92 -6.16 3.58
N ASP A 546 14.52 -5.93 4.81
CA ASP A 546 15.16 -4.93 5.67
C ASP A 546 16.65 -5.23 5.87
N ARG A 547 17.00 -6.48 6.14
CA ARG A 547 18.39 -6.87 6.32
C ARG A 547 19.21 -6.68 5.07
N LEU A 548 18.79 -7.21 3.92
CA LEU A 548 19.58 -7.12 2.68
C LEU A 548 19.66 -5.68 2.16
N VAL A 549 18.59 -4.89 2.26
CA VAL A 549 18.56 -3.53 1.75
C VAL A 549 19.15 -2.54 2.75
N ASN A 550 18.70 -2.53 4.00
CA ASN A 550 19.04 -1.48 4.95
C ASN A 550 20.32 -1.79 5.75
N HIS A 551 20.59 -3.06 6.03
CA HIS A 551 21.79 -3.49 6.76
C HIS A 551 22.95 -3.79 5.78
N ASP A 552 22.73 -4.64 4.76
CA ASP A 552 23.79 -5.09 3.85
C ASP A 552 24.04 -4.15 2.66
N GLY A 553 23.17 -3.19 2.44
CA GLY A 553 23.33 -2.17 1.41
C GLY A 553 23.16 -2.66 -0.03
N LEU A 554 22.42 -3.75 -0.23
CA LEU A 554 22.13 -4.27 -1.57
C LEU A 554 21.14 -3.37 -2.30
N ARG A 555 21.50 -2.92 -3.48
CA ARG A 555 20.74 -1.97 -4.31
C ARG A 555 20.51 -2.46 -5.75
N ASN A 556 21.04 -3.62 -6.09
CA ASN A 556 20.95 -4.24 -7.42
C ASN A 556 19.80 -5.24 -7.54
N LEU A 557 18.93 -5.36 -6.52
CA LEU A 557 17.87 -6.37 -6.49
C LEU A 557 16.55 -5.80 -7.02
N VAL A 558 15.87 -6.56 -7.85
CA VAL A 558 14.46 -6.45 -8.19
C VAL A 558 13.75 -7.59 -7.46
N TRP A 559 12.94 -7.25 -6.46
CA TRP A 559 12.37 -8.20 -5.51
C TRP A 559 11.15 -8.90 -6.06
N VAL A 560 11.18 -10.22 -6.09
CA VAL A 560 10.09 -11.08 -6.54
C VAL A 560 9.47 -11.79 -5.35
N TRP A 561 8.17 -11.70 -5.21
CA TRP A 561 7.43 -12.59 -4.33
C TRP A 561 6.78 -13.69 -5.16
N GLU A 562 7.02 -14.95 -4.79
CA GLU A 562 6.50 -16.09 -5.49
C GLU A 562 5.48 -16.85 -4.66
N ALA A 563 4.31 -17.13 -5.28
CA ALA A 563 3.27 -17.95 -4.71
C ALA A 563 3.17 -19.30 -5.43
N GLY A 564 2.88 -20.34 -4.68
CA GLY A 564 2.36 -21.61 -5.25
C GLY A 564 0.89 -21.48 -5.68
N PRO A 565 0.34 -22.49 -6.35
CA PRO A 565 -1.07 -22.51 -6.73
C PRO A 565 -1.99 -22.30 -5.53
N PRO A 566 -3.03 -21.44 -5.64
CA PRO A 566 -3.96 -21.24 -4.55
C PRO A 566 -4.80 -22.51 -4.31
N ASP A 567 -4.98 -22.87 -3.04
CA ASP A 567 -5.84 -23.97 -2.63
C ASP A 567 -6.98 -23.43 -1.76
N PHE A 568 -8.15 -23.28 -2.35
CA PHE A 568 -9.35 -22.75 -1.70
C PHE A 568 -10.16 -23.80 -0.92
N ARG A 569 -9.68 -25.04 -0.81
CA ARG A 569 -10.35 -26.08 -0.03
C ARG A 569 -10.22 -25.79 1.48
N PRO A 570 -11.13 -26.27 2.34
CA PRO A 570 -10.96 -26.17 3.78
C PRO A 570 -9.59 -26.70 4.22
N GLY A 571 -8.79 -25.87 4.91
CA GLY A 571 -7.41 -26.19 5.29
C GLY A 571 -6.36 -26.03 4.19
N GLY A 572 -6.73 -25.50 3.02
CA GLY A 572 -5.82 -25.12 1.94
C GLY A 572 -5.06 -23.83 2.21
N SER A 573 -4.24 -23.39 1.26
CA SER A 573 -3.43 -22.18 1.38
C SER A 573 -4.26 -20.90 1.54
N GLY A 574 -5.48 -20.86 0.98
CA GLY A 574 -6.32 -19.66 1.05
C GLY A 574 -5.94 -18.59 0.03
N LEU A 575 -6.13 -17.33 0.40
CA LEU A 575 -5.88 -16.17 -0.46
C LEU A 575 -4.39 -15.81 -0.52
N PHE A 576 -3.94 -15.27 -1.62
CA PHE A 576 -2.57 -14.73 -1.77
C PHE A 576 -2.27 -13.63 -0.75
N SER A 577 -3.25 -12.80 -0.43
CA SER A 577 -3.13 -11.71 0.54
C SER A 577 -2.70 -12.17 1.94
N ASP A 578 -3.01 -13.42 2.33
CA ASP A 578 -2.60 -13.98 3.62
C ASP A 578 -1.07 -14.13 3.75
N PHE A 579 -0.33 -14.12 2.64
CA PHE A 579 1.09 -14.41 2.56
C PHE A 579 1.90 -13.34 1.84
N PHE A 580 1.25 -12.38 1.19
CA PHE A 580 1.90 -11.33 0.42
C PHE A 580 2.65 -10.37 1.36
N PRO A 581 3.96 -10.12 1.15
CA PRO A 581 4.77 -9.29 2.06
C PRO A 581 4.55 -7.79 1.91
N GLY A 582 3.75 -7.38 0.91
CA GLY A 582 3.40 -5.99 0.68
C GLY A 582 4.10 -5.33 -0.49
N LEU A 583 3.48 -4.26 -1.00
CA LEU A 583 3.96 -3.53 -2.18
C LEU A 583 5.28 -2.79 -1.93
N LEU A 584 5.65 -2.52 -0.67
CA LEU A 584 6.88 -1.80 -0.29
C LEU A 584 8.12 -2.69 -0.21
N SER A 585 7.95 -4.01 -0.21
CA SER A 585 9.04 -4.98 -0.18
C SER A 585 9.12 -5.85 -1.43
N THR A 586 8.24 -5.62 -2.41
CA THR A 586 8.08 -6.45 -3.62
C THR A 586 8.06 -5.58 -4.86
N ASP A 587 8.83 -5.91 -5.89
CA ASP A 587 8.85 -5.21 -7.18
C ASP A 587 8.01 -5.93 -8.25
N ALA A 588 7.92 -7.25 -8.15
CA ALA A 588 7.26 -8.11 -9.11
C ALA A 588 6.71 -9.35 -8.41
N VAL A 589 5.71 -9.97 -8.99
CA VAL A 589 5.02 -11.14 -8.42
C VAL A 589 5.07 -12.31 -9.39
N GLU A 590 5.39 -13.48 -8.89
CA GLU A 590 5.45 -14.70 -9.68
C GLU A 590 4.51 -15.78 -9.11
N ILE A 591 3.99 -16.63 -9.96
CA ILE A 591 3.24 -17.80 -9.53
C ILE A 591 3.83 -19.05 -10.13
N GLN A 592 4.01 -20.07 -9.30
CA GLN A 592 4.38 -21.39 -9.79
C GLN A 592 3.16 -22.19 -10.24
N LEU A 593 3.17 -22.72 -11.45
CA LEU A 593 2.08 -23.49 -12.02
C LEU A 593 2.60 -24.75 -12.73
N ASN A 594 1.89 -25.85 -12.52
CA ASN A 594 2.13 -27.08 -13.29
C ASN A 594 1.63 -26.94 -14.74
N GLN A 595 0.53 -26.22 -14.92
CA GLN A 595 -0.07 -25.89 -16.23
C GLN A 595 -0.76 -24.54 -16.14
N VAL A 596 -0.66 -23.73 -17.19
CA VAL A 596 -1.46 -22.50 -17.31
C VAL A 596 -2.86 -22.91 -17.79
N ASP A 597 -3.83 -22.90 -16.87
CA ASP A 597 -5.25 -23.14 -17.22
C ASP A 597 -5.90 -21.81 -17.64
N THR A 598 -6.15 -21.67 -18.93
CA THR A 598 -6.82 -20.49 -19.51
C THR A 598 -8.26 -20.30 -19.04
N ARG A 599 -8.88 -21.33 -18.45
CA ARG A 599 -10.25 -21.25 -17.88
C ARG A 599 -10.28 -20.63 -16.50
N PHE A 600 -9.16 -20.67 -15.77
CA PHE A 600 -9.01 -20.04 -14.46
C PHE A 600 -8.00 -18.89 -14.55
N PRO A 601 -8.43 -17.63 -14.53
CA PRO A 601 -7.57 -16.47 -14.76
C PRO A 601 -6.70 -16.17 -13.52
N VAL A 602 -5.81 -17.09 -13.15
CA VAL A 602 -4.91 -16.95 -11.99
C VAL A 602 -4.11 -15.66 -12.06
N GLY A 603 -3.63 -15.30 -13.25
CA GLY A 603 -2.90 -14.04 -13.43
C GLY A 603 -3.72 -12.81 -13.07
N ARG A 604 -5.04 -12.84 -13.26
CA ARG A 604 -5.90 -11.73 -12.84
C ARG A 604 -5.99 -11.61 -11.31
N PHE A 605 -6.12 -12.73 -10.60
CA PHE A 605 -6.11 -12.72 -9.12
C PHE A 605 -4.77 -12.31 -8.56
N LEU A 606 -3.69 -12.80 -9.15
CA LEU A 606 -2.33 -12.40 -8.80
C LEU A 606 -2.11 -10.92 -9.07
N GLY A 607 -2.57 -10.41 -10.23
CA GLY A 607 -2.49 -9.01 -10.61
C GLY A 607 -3.24 -8.07 -9.67
N GLN A 608 -4.35 -8.51 -9.08
CA GLN A 608 -5.05 -7.75 -8.04
C GLN A 608 -4.20 -7.61 -6.78
N SER A 609 -3.59 -8.70 -6.31
CA SER A 609 -2.66 -8.66 -5.17
C SER A 609 -1.36 -7.91 -5.49
N ALA A 610 -0.91 -7.98 -6.74
CA ALA A 610 0.31 -7.31 -7.19
C ALA A 610 0.19 -5.78 -7.32
N GLY A 611 -1.02 -5.21 -7.21
CA GLY A 611 -1.20 -3.74 -7.25
C GLY A 611 -0.63 -3.07 -8.51
N GLY A 612 -0.72 -3.72 -9.68
CA GLY A 612 -0.18 -3.21 -10.95
C GLY A 612 1.31 -3.50 -11.19
N LYS A 613 1.99 -4.23 -10.30
CA LYS A 613 3.38 -4.68 -10.51
C LYS A 613 3.45 -5.75 -11.59
N PRO A 614 4.61 -5.91 -12.27
CA PRO A 614 4.80 -6.98 -13.25
C PRO A 614 4.51 -8.35 -12.67
N ILE A 615 3.82 -9.20 -13.43
CA ILE A 615 3.52 -10.57 -13.02
C ILE A 615 4.19 -11.59 -13.95
N GLY A 616 4.64 -12.70 -13.39
CA GLY A 616 5.26 -13.80 -14.11
C GLY A 616 4.75 -15.16 -13.68
N VAL A 617 5.19 -16.18 -14.41
CA VAL A 617 4.86 -17.56 -14.10
C VAL A 617 6.08 -18.45 -14.16
N GLU A 618 6.33 -19.25 -13.12
CA GLU A 618 7.23 -20.39 -13.18
C GLU A 618 6.44 -21.64 -13.59
N LEU A 619 6.93 -22.33 -14.61
CA LEU A 619 6.28 -23.50 -15.22
C LEU A 619 7.01 -24.77 -14.78
N THR A 620 6.43 -25.52 -13.86
CA THR A 620 6.99 -26.80 -13.33
C THR A 620 6.52 -28.03 -14.08
N GLY A 621 5.54 -27.89 -14.99
CA GLY A 621 5.00 -28.95 -15.82
C GLY A 621 5.15 -28.68 -17.31
N ASP A 622 4.10 -28.99 -18.07
CA ASP A 622 4.09 -28.83 -19.51
C ASP A 622 4.13 -27.36 -19.93
N LEU A 623 4.89 -27.07 -20.99
CA LEU A 623 4.94 -25.75 -21.58
C LEU A 623 3.59 -25.42 -22.26
N PRO A 624 3.03 -24.22 -21.98
CA PRO A 624 1.76 -23.83 -22.56
C PRO A 624 1.88 -23.47 -24.04
N SER A 625 0.75 -23.43 -24.73
CA SER A 625 0.70 -22.79 -26.05
C SER A 625 0.91 -21.26 -25.88
N PRO A 626 1.44 -20.55 -26.90
CA PRO A 626 1.58 -19.09 -26.85
C PRO A 626 0.29 -18.34 -26.50
N ASP A 627 -0.86 -18.91 -26.86
CA ASP A 627 -2.17 -18.31 -26.58
C ASP A 627 -2.52 -18.24 -25.08
N ALA A 628 -1.88 -19.05 -24.24
CA ALA A 628 -2.06 -18.99 -22.80
C ALA A 628 -1.60 -17.65 -22.20
N PHE A 629 -0.77 -16.89 -22.91
CA PHE A 629 -0.30 -15.58 -22.50
C PHE A 629 -1.11 -14.41 -23.09
N THR A 630 -2.23 -14.72 -23.79
CA THR A 630 -3.11 -13.68 -24.39
C THR A 630 -4.28 -13.29 -23.51
N ASP A 631 -4.48 -13.98 -22.40
CA ASP A 631 -5.42 -13.53 -21.40
C ASP A 631 -5.02 -12.13 -20.92
N ARG A 632 -5.97 -11.32 -20.51
CA ARG A 632 -5.73 -9.96 -20.04
C ARG A 632 -5.00 -9.88 -18.68
N SER A 633 -4.26 -10.93 -18.31
CA SER A 633 -3.56 -11.05 -17.03
C SER A 633 -2.32 -10.18 -16.93
N GLY A 634 -1.77 -9.70 -18.06
CA GLY A 634 -0.62 -8.80 -18.03
C GLY A 634 0.72 -9.49 -17.78
N TRP A 635 0.88 -10.76 -18.20
CA TRP A 635 2.12 -11.51 -18.07
C TRP A 635 3.32 -10.76 -18.66
N ALA A 636 4.41 -10.66 -17.89
CA ALA A 636 5.68 -10.04 -18.31
C ALA A 636 6.77 -11.05 -18.61
N TRP A 637 6.74 -12.24 -17.97
CA TRP A 637 7.70 -13.32 -18.20
C TRP A 637 7.11 -14.68 -17.90
N PHE A 638 7.76 -15.72 -18.45
CA PHE A 638 7.69 -17.07 -17.91
C PHE A 638 9.09 -17.60 -17.60
N LEU A 639 9.21 -18.49 -16.63
CA LEU A 639 10.40 -19.23 -16.28
C LEU A 639 10.09 -20.72 -16.38
N ALA A 640 10.68 -21.44 -17.34
CA ALA A 640 10.51 -22.88 -17.43
C ALA A 640 11.43 -23.57 -16.41
N ALA A 641 10.87 -24.41 -15.54
CA ALA A 641 11.65 -25.18 -14.57
C ALA A 641 12.62 -26.15 -15.25
N SER A 642 13.68 -26.51 -14.54
CA SER A 642 14.61 -27.54 -14.99
C SER A 642 13.90 -28.88 -15.12
N GLN A 643 13.78 -29.38 -16.33
CA GLN A 643 13.15 -30.67 -16.65
C GLN A 643 13.95 -31.43 -17.74
N PRO A 644 13.93 -32.77 -17.74
CA PRO A 644 14.59 -33.55 -18.78
C PRO A 644 14.08 -33.20 -20.18
N VAL A 645 15.02 -33.12 -21.11
CA VAL A 645 14.73 -32.91 -22.55
C VAL A 645 13.94 -34.10 -23.11
N SER A 646 12.85 -33.79 -23.83
CA SER A 646 12.06 -34.81 -24.55
C SER A 646 11.60 -34.27 -25.90
N ALA A 647 11.38 -35.11 -26.88
CA ALA A 647 10.91 -34.69 -28.20
C ALA A 647 9.59 -33.88 -28.14
N THR A 648 8.70 -34.18 -27.20
CA THR A 648 7.45 -33.44 -26.96
C THR A 648 7.74 -32.04 -26.44
N ARG A 649 8.70 -31.89 -25.49
CA ARG A 649 9.12 -30.60 -24.94
C ARG A 649 9.80 -29.74 -26.01
N ASP A 650 10.66 -30.33 -26.85
CA ASP A 650 11.36 -29.62 -27.93
C ASP A 650 10.37 -29.04 -28.95
N ALA A 651 9.33 -29.80 -29.31
CA ALA A 651 8.28 -29.32 -30.21
C ALA A 651 7.47 -28.17 -29.57
N ALA A 652 7.17 -28.26 -28.27
CA ALA A 652 6.48 -27.21 -27.53
C ALA A 652 7.37 -25.95 -27.41
N LEU A 653 8.66 -26.08 -27.10
CA LEU A 653 9.65 -24.99 -27.08
C LEU A 653 9.72 -24.31 -28.46
N GLY A 654 9.86 -25.09 -29.55
CA GLY A 654 9.91 -24.57 -30.92
C GLY A 654 8.68 -23.72 -31.25
N LYS A 655 7.49 -24.19 -30.88
CA LYS A 655 6.24 -23.44 -31.06
C LYS A 655 6.20 -22.18 -30.24
N LEU A 656 6.55 -22.26 -28.95
CA LEU A 656 6.52 -21.12 -28.00
C LEU A 656 7.52 -20.04 -28.43
N TYR A 657 8.77 -20.42 -28.71
CA TYR A 657 9.82 -19.45 -29.07
C TYR A 657 9.67 -18.89 -30.48
N SER A 658 8.84 -19.47 -31.35
CA SER A 658 8.54 -18.90 -32.70
C SER A 658 7.48 -17.79 -32.63
N ASP A 659 6.72 -17.67 -31.57
CA ASP A 659 5.69 -16.63 -31.40
C ASP A 659 6.34 -15.25 -31.26
N PRO A 660 5.89 -14.22 -32.00
CA PRO A 660 6.49 -12.88 -31.96
C PRO A 660 6.30 -12.15 -30.61
N ARG A 661 5.38 -12.58 -29.78
CA ARG A 661 5.16 -12.02 -28.43
C ARG A 661 6.19 -12.51 -27.43
N ILE A 662 6.87 -13.62 -27.72
CA ILE A 662 7.89 -14.20 -26.83
C ILE A 662 9.24 -13.57 -27.14
N VAL A 663 9.74 -12.81 -26.18
CA VAL A 663 11.06 -12.15 -26.27
C VAL A 663 12.14 -13.15 -25.87
N SER A 664 13.08 -13.37 -26.78
CA SER A 664 14.26 -14.22 -26.59
C SER A 664 15.51 -13.53 -27.15
N LEU A 665 16.67 -14.04 -26.83
CA LEU A 665 17.96 -13.52 -27.28
C LEU A 665 18.48 -14.31 -28.50
N THR A 666 19.33 -13.68 -29.30
CA THR A 666 20.17 -14.41 -30.26
C THR A 666 21.30 -15.09 -29.48
N PRO A 667 21.53 -16.40 -29.69
CA PRO A 667 22.62 -17.08 -29.04
C PRO A 667 23.97 -16.40 -29.33
N PRO A 668 24.88 -16.32 -28.37
CA PRO A 668 26.24 -15.85 -28.65
C PRO A 668 26.89 -16.76 -29.71
N LYS A 669 27.62 -16.16 -30.64
CA LYS A 669 28.34 -16.88 -31.71
C LYS A 669 29.48 -17.71 -31.17
#